data_ff19ad70db359250cc02fe5ff8d68d50
#
_entry.id   ff19ad70db359250cc02fe5ff8d68d50
#
_cell.length_a   1.000
_cell.length_b   1.000
_cell.length_c   1.000
_cell.angle_alpha   90.00
_cell.angle_beta   90.00
_cell.angle_gamma   90.00
#
_symmetry.space_group_name_H-M   'P 1'
#
loop_
_entity.id
_entity.type
_entity.pdbx_description
1 polymer ?
#
loop_
_entity_poly.entity_id
_entity_poly.type
_entity_poly.pdbx_seq_one_letter_code
_entity_poly.pdbx_strand_id
1 'polypeptide(L)'
;MTSVSPDTLVLIDGHALAFRSYFALPPLTNRQGESTHAILGFLRLTLRLARQRSNQVIVVFDPPVKTFRHEQFEGYKAGRAEMPADLPGQINRIREIVDAIGLPRLEEPGYEADDVIASLTRKAEGTGMQVRIVTSDRDAYQLLDDHVRVITNDFRLIGPDEVLEKYGVTVRQWVDYRALTGDASDNIPGAKGIGPKTASKLLQEYGTLEGIYAAAKAGTLKPDGTRQKLLDSEENVQFSHGLSCMVTDLPLDVELGTGRLPGDPARLEALLDELNLMSVKRDVAALDAADAATDLPDSVHDAAHQTAPHDEPAADPLPDLTTETAPWQAPTGTVIWGYALSREDDLTAALTDAATFEATGDPAAGEYRGVLRTAPTHEPPQWKKAEVYAPPGSLFDNPDTPAAPLTKTQQKAAEKALKDQEKAAAKLRAQYPATVSETEFAAQPTVTAAAAKALATHLRVRGLNTEPGDDPLLMAYLLDPANTTMSAVAGRYLNAPWPDDAAGRAAATAQLLHLLPPLLDDTRRALYHDMERPLSGVLTRMEVRGVQLDSEYLRGLSAATAARLQILETQIHSLAGREFQIRSRDQLEAVLYDELGLASGKKTKLTGKRSTAVAALEPLRDEHPIIPALLEYRELEKLRGTYLEPLPNLVNPTTGRLHTTFAQAAVATGRLSSLNPNLQNIPIRSDAGREIRKGFIAAPGMCLISADYSQIELRLLAHIADDPLMQQAFQEGADIHRRTAAQVLGLDEATITPNQRRAAKTVNFGVLYGMSAHRLSGDLGIPYADAAGFIETYFNTYPGIRGYIDRTLEFGRQNGYVETLYGRRRYVPELVATNRTLREAGERLAYNMPIQGTAADIIKLAMIRLDRELQGTGAHLLLQVHDELLIEAPEEKAEEISRLVKTIMEGAASLKVPLAVEAGTGPNWYDTK
;
A
#
# COMPACT_ATOMS: atom_id res chain seq x y z
N MET A 1 39.94 -4.61 -23.04
CA MET A 1 39.01 -3.64 -22.42
C MET A 1 37.64 -3.96 -23.00
N THR A 2 36.81 -4.74 -22.32
CA THR A 2 35.47 -4.98 -22.72
C THR A 2 34.60 -4.05 -21.90
N SER A 3 34.16 -2.93 -22.52
CA SER A 3 33.06 -2.14 -21.96
C SER A 3 31.84 -3.06 -21.79
N VAL A 4 31.30 -3.12 -20.60
CA VAL A 4 30.04 -3.83 -20.38
C VAL A 4 28.98 -3.07 -21.18
N SER A 5 28.53 -3.63 -22.30
CA SER A 5 27.41 -3.05 -23.03
C SER A 5 26.15 -3.15 -22.19
N PRO A 6 25.30 -2.11 -22.16
CA PRO A 6 24.00 -2.18 -21.48
C PRO A 6 23.17 -3.37 -22.00
N ASP A 7 22.57 -4.12 -21.10
CA ASP A 7 21.68 -5.25 -21.41
C ASP A 7 20.19 -4.89 -21.28
N THR A 8 19.90 -3.67 -20.76
CA THR A 8 18.54 -3.18 -20.55
C THR A 8 18.37 -1.80 -21.18
N LEU A 9 17.38 -1.67 -22.04
CA LEU A 9 16.94 -0.40 -22.60
C LEU A 9 15.77 0.14 -21.75
N VAL A 10 15.95 1.32 -21.15
CA VAL A 10 14.93 2.01 -20.38
C VAL A 10 14.38 3.18 -21.19
N LEU A 11 13.12 3.10 -21.57
CA LEU A 11 12.43 4.13 -22.34
C LEU A 11 11.50 4.92 -21.41
N ILE A 12 11.75 6.20 -21.26
CA ILE A 12 10.96 7.06 -20.37
C ILE A 12 10.05 7.95 -21.20
N ASP A 13 8.73 7.81 -21.01
CA ASP A 13 7.76 8.78 -21.46
C ASP A 13 7.89 10.06 -20.63
N GLY A 14 8.47 11.09 -21.25
CA GLY A 14 8.85 12.33 -20.57
C GLY A 14 7.65 13.13 -20.08
N HIS A 15 6.57 13.19 -20.86
CA HIS A 15 5.35 13.90 -20.47
C HIS A 15 4.62 13.14 -19.35
N ALA A 16 4.39 11.85 -19.49
CA ALA A 16 3.71 11.04 -18.47
C ALA A 16 4.46 11.10 -17.13
N LEU A 17 5.81 11.01 -17.16
CA LEU A 17 6.61 11.10 -15.95
C LEU A 17 6.61 12.51 -15.34
N ALA A 18 6.65 13.58 -16.15
CA ALA A 18 6.57 14.96 -15.68
C ALA A 18 5.21 15.25 -15.02
N PHE A 19 4.12 14.84 -15.65
CA PHE A 19 2.77 14.92 -15.06
C PHE A 19 2.65 14.17 -13.75
N ARG A 20 3.12 12.94 -13.71
CA ARG A 20 3.15 12.13 -12.49
C ARG A 20 3.91 12.86 -11.37
N SER A 21 5.10 13.35 -11.68
CA SER A 21 5.97 14.03 -10.71
C SER A 21 5.33 15.31 -10.18
N TYR A 22 4.62 16.03 -11.04
CA TYR A 22 3.88 17.24 -10.68
C TYR A 22 2.81 16.98 -9.61
N PHE A 23 2.04 15.90 -9.74
CA PHE A 23 0.97 15.58 -8.79
C PHE A 23 1.42 14.73 -7.59
N ALA A 24 2.58 14.09 -7.68
CA ALA A 24 3.12 13.25 -6.60
C ALA A 24 3.81 14.06 -5.49
N LEU A 25 4.37 15.22 -5.83
CA LEU A 25 5.08 16.06 -4.88
C LEU A 25 4.29 17.33 -4.54
N PRO A 26 4.41 17.84 -3.31
CA PRO A 26 3.84 19.14 -2.99
C PRO A 26 4.50 20.24 -3.83
N PRO A 27 3.80 21.35 -4.12
CA PRO A 27 4.39 22.47 -4.85
C PRO A 27 5.66 22.99 -4.18
N LEU A 28 6.76 22.97 -4.93
CA LEU A 28 8.08 23.50 -4.55
C LEU A 28 8.44 24.60 -5.54
N THR A 29 9.12 25.62 -5.05
CA THR A 29 9.60 26.75 -5.88
C THR A 29 11.07 27.05 -5.59
N ASN A 30 11.81 27.52 -6.57
CA ASN A 30 13.13 28.08 -6.38
C ASN A 30 13.05 29.48 -5.71
N ARG A 31 14.19 30.15 -5.55
CA ARG A 31 14.25 31.48 -4.91
C ARG A 31 13.58 32.59 -5.75
N GLN A 32 13.42 32.40 -7.05
CA GLN A 32 12.76 33.31 -7.98
C GLN A 32 11.24 33.06 -8.08
N GLY A 33 10.70 32.06 -7.39
CA GLY A 33 9.29 31.69 -7.41
C GLY A 33 8.91 30.75 -8.58
N GLU A 34 9.88 30.23 -9.35
CA GLU A 34 9.65 29.25 -10.40
C GLU A 34 9.34 27.87 -9.77
N SER A 35 8.30 27.18 -10.25
CA SER A 35 7.92 25.85 -9.75
C SER A 35 8.94 24.78 -10.15
N THR A 36 9.33 23.90 -9.19
CA THR A 36 10.42 22.92 -9.38
C THR A 36 10.07 21.49 -8.97
N HIS A 37 8.88 21.24 -8.44
CA HIS A 37 8.50 19.93 -7.91
C HIS A 37 8.40 18.84 -8.98
N ALA A 38 7.88 19.14 -10.18
CA ALA A 38 7.87 18.17 -11.27
C ALA A 38 9.29 17.84 -11.73
N ILE A 39 10.17 18.84 -11.79
CA ILE A 39 11.60 18.67 -12.15
C ILE A 39 12.27 17.74 -11.14
N LEU A 40 12.10 17.98 -9.84
CA LEU A 40 12.69 17.17 -8.78
C LEU A 40 12.23 15.71 -8.84
N GLY A 41 10.92 15.48 -8.98
CA GLY A 41 10.35 14.13 -9.07
C GLY A 41 10.84 13.37 -10.30
N PHE A 42 10.85 14.04 -11.44
CA PHE A 42 11.33 13.49 -12.70
C PHE A 42 12.81 13.06 -12.61
N LEU A 43 13.68 13.97 -12.16
CA LEU A 43 15.12 13.72 -12.10
C LEU A 43 15.49 12.62 -11.12
N ARG A 44 14.82 12.54 -9.95
CA ARG A 44 15.07 11.48 -8.97
C ARG A 44 14.87 10.08 -9.56
N LEU A 45 13.78 9.88 -10.33
CA LEU A 45 13.54 8.59 -10.97
C LEU A 45 14.52 8.35 -12.11
N THR A 46 14.68 9.32 -13.00
CA THR A 46 15.54 9.19 -14.19
C THR A 46 16.98 8.89 -13.80
N LEU A 47 17.57 9.65 -12.85
CA LEU A 47 18.92 9.42 -12.35
C LEU A 47 19.06 8.07 -11.64
N ARG A 48 18.05 7.64 -10.89
CA ARG A 48 18.06 6.31 -10.26
C ARG A 48 18.16 5.18 -11.29
N LEU A 49 17.44 5.30 -12.41
CA LEU A 49 17.49 4.32 -13.50
C LEU A 49 18.81 4.40 -14.26
N ALA A 50 19.32 5.60 -14.50
CA ALA A 50 20.56 5.82 -15.24
C ALA A 50 21.84 5.39 -14.46
N ARG A 51 21.78 5.28 -13.12
CA ARG A 51 22.90 4.78 -12.29
C ARG A 51 23.18 3.29 -12.46
N GLN A 52 22.23 2.51 -12.98
CA GLN A 52 22.44 1.10 -13.26
C GLN A 52 23.25 0.97 -14.56
N ARG A 53 24.49 0.52 -14.48
CA ARG A 53 25.39 0.41 -15.64
C ARG A 53 24.89 -0.54 -16.75
N SER A 54 24.00 -1.46 -16.40
CA SER A 54 23.29 -2.32 -17.36
C SER A 54 22.19 -1.58 -18.12
N ASN A 55 21.83 -0.33 -17.75
CA ASN A 55 20.76 0.42 -18.37
C ASN A 55 21.29 1.45 -19.37
N GLN A 56 20.75 1.41 -20.59
CA GLN A 56 20.71 2.56 -21.49
C GLN A 56 19.37 3.29 -21.28
N VAL A 57 19.41 4.54 -20.83
CA VAL A 57 18.20 5.33 -20.57
C VAL A 57 17.98 6.31 -21.70
N ILE A 58 16.81 6.28 -22.32
CA ILE A 58 16.37 7.23 -23.37
C ILE A 58 15.09 7.90 -22.90
N VAL A 59 15.04 9.22 -22.97
CA VAL A 59 13.86 10.00 -22.61
C VAL A 59 13.15 10.48 -23.87
N VAL A 60 11.86 10.20 -23.99
CA VAL A 60 11.05 10.53 -25.16
C VAL A 60 9.98 11.56 -24.77
N PHE A 61 9.86 12.63 -25.52
CA PHE A 61 8.81 13.65 -25.33
C PHE A 61 7.91 13.76 -26.56
N ASP A 62 6.67 14.16 -26.34
CA ASP A 62 5.79 14.58 -27.41
C ASP A 62 6.30 15.88 -28.03
N PRO A 63 6.28 16.03 -29.35
CA PRO A 63 6.64 17.28 -30.01
C PRO A 63 5.60 18.38 -29.73
N PRO A 64 6.00 19.67 -29.78
CA PRO A 64 5.08 20.77 -29.54
C PRO A 64 4.20 21.09 -30.77
N VAL A 65 3.99 20.13 -31.66
CA VAL A 65 3.21 20.23 -32.88
C VAL A 65 2.12 19.17 -32.91
N LYS A 66 1.10 19.38 -33.76
CA LYS A 66 0.05 18.40 -33.97
C LYS A 66 0.65 17.11 -34.55
N THR A 67 0.15 15.99 -34.11
CA THR A 67 0.52 14.66 -34.59
C THR A 67 -0.48 14.17 -35.65
N PHE A 68 -0.13 13.12 -36.38
CA PHE A 68 -1.01 12.56 -37.41
C PHE A 68 -2.39 12.15 -36.87
N ARG A 69 -2.48 11.75 -35.57
CA ARG A 69 -3.76 11.43 -34.92
C ARG A 69 -4.67 12.66 -34.78
N HIS A 70 -4.10 13.83 -34.52
CA HIS A 70 -4.86 15.10 -34.51
C HIS A 70 -5.33 15.51 -35.91
N GLU A 71 -4.58 15.13 -36.96
CA GLU A 71 -4.98 15.39 -38.34
C GLU A 71 -6.10 14.45 -38.80
N GLN A 72 -6.07 13.18 -38.33
CA GLN A 72 -7.10 12.20 -38.66
C GLN A 72 -8.39 12.39 -37.85
N PHE A 73 -8.30 12.94 -36.65
CA PHE A 73 -9.45 13.11 -35.74
C PHE A 73 -9.37 14.44 -34.98
N GLU A 74 -10.16 15.44 -35.42
CA GLU A 74 -10.19 16.78 -34.81
C GLU A 74 -10.59 16.73 -33.30
N GLY A 75 -11.38 15.74 -32.91
CA GLY A 75 -11.77 15.49 -31.51
C GLY A 75 -10.74 14.76 -30.65
N TYR A 76 -9.59 14.36 -31.20
CA TYR A 76 -8.57 13.59 -30.47
C TYR A 76 -8.03 14.39 -29.29
N LYS A 77 -8.06 13.79 -28.08
CA LYS A 77 -7.66 14.42 -26.82
C LYS A 77 -8.43 15.70 -26.42
N ALA A 78 -9.54 16.03 -27.09
CA ALA A 78 -10.31 17.27 -26.86
C ALA A 78 -10.94 17.35 -25.46
N GLY A 79 -11.07 16.23 -24.76
CA GLY A 79 -11.61 16.14 -23.38
C GLY A 79 -10.57 16.17 -22.28
N ARG A 80 -9.27 16.22 -22.61
CA ARG A 80 -8.22 16.28 -21.59
C ARG A 80 -8.26 17.60 -20.82
N ALA A 81 -8.05 17.54 -19.50
CA ALA A 81 -7.92 18.75 -18.67
C ALA A 81 -6.73 19.59 -19.16
N GLU A 82 -6.87 20.90 -19.13
CA GLU A 82 -5.77 21.81 -19.45
C GLU A 82 -4.55 21.52 -18.58
N MET A 83 -3.38 21.54 -19.18
CA MET A 83 -2.11 21.40 -18.48
C MET A 83 -1.98 22.52 -17.44
N PRO A 84 -1.58 22.23 -16.18
CA PRO A 84 -1.31 23.28 -15.20
C PRO A 84 -0.38 24.35 -15.75
N ALA A 85 -0.71 25.62 -15.52
CA ALA A 85 -0.05 26.76 -16.16
C ALA A 85 1.48 26.83 -15.92
N ASP A 86 1.99 26.25 -14.84
CA ASP A 86 3.40 26.23 -14.47
C ASP A 86 4.13 24.93 -14.88
N LEU A 87 3.42 23.92 -15.39
CA LEU A 87 4.02 22.65 -15.79
C LEU A 87 4.79 22.72 -17.12
N PRO A 88 4.33 23.46 -18.17
CA PRO A 88 5.12 23.60 -19.41
C PRO A 88 6.52 24.16 -19.18
N GLY A 89 6.66 25.15 -18.29
CA GLY A 89 7.96 25.70 -17.88
C GLY A 89 8.85 24.63 -17.25
N GLN A 90 8.30 23.83 -16.35
CA GLN A 90 9.03 22.73 -15.69
C GLN A 90 9.47 21.64 -16.70
N ILE A 91 8.63 21.29 -17.69
CA ILE A 91 8.96 20.33 -18.75
C ILE A 91 10.14 20.86 -19.59
N ASN A 92 10.16 22.15 -19.93
CA ASN A 92 11.28 22.73 -20.67
C ASN A 92 12.58 22.67 -19.87
N ARG A 93 12.54 22.96 -18.56
CA ARG A 93 13.70 22.80 -17.67
C ARG A 93 14.14 21.34 -17.57
N ILE A 94 13.22 20.38 -17.54
CA ILE A 94 13.55 18.94 -17.56
C ILE A 94 14.32 18.60 -18.85
N ARG A 95 13.88 19.09 -20.02
CA ARG A 95 14.58 18.87 -21.29
C ARG A 95 16.00 19.40 -21.24
N GLU A 96 16.19 20.65 -20.79
CA GLU A 96 17.52 21.26 -20.65
C GLU A 96 18.43 20.43 -19.73
N ILE A 97 17.91 19.93 -18.63
CA ILE A 97 18.70 19.15 -17.68
C ILE A 97 19.01 17.75 -18.22
N VAL A 98 18.07 17.08 -18.88
CA VAL A 98 18.27 15.78 -19.54
C VAL A 98 19.41 15.89 -20.59
N ASP A 99 19.39 16.95 -21.39
CA ASP A 99 20.44 17.23 -22.38
C ASP A 99 21.79 17.52 -21.69
N ALA A 100 21.79 18.32 -20.62
CA ALA A 100 23.01 18.64 -19.86
C ALA A 100 23.61 17.44 -19.13
N ILE A 101 22.80 16.48 -18.69
CA ILE A 101 23.26 15.21 -18.12
C ILE A 101 23.89 14.31 -19.20
N GLY A 102 23.50 14.47 -20.48
CA GLY A 102 23.93 13.61 -21.59
C GLY A 102 23.07 12.36 -21.75
N LEU A 103 21.82 12.36 -21.28
CA LEU A 103 20.87 11.30 -21.61
C LEU A 103 20.29 11.54 -23.00
N PRO A 104 20.23 10.52 -23.90
CA PRO A 104 19.57 10.64 -25.18
C PRO A 104 18.11 11.08 -25.00
N ARG A 105 17.75 12.16 -25.72
CA ARG A 105 16.38 12.69 -25.72
C ARG A 105 15.83 12.71 -27.15
N LEU A 106 14.62 12.21 -27.30
CA LEU A 106 13.97 12.12 -28.61
C LEU A 106 12.61 12.83 -28.61
N GLU A 107 12.33 13.51 -29.72
CA GLU A 107 11.06 14.10 -30.07
C GLU A 107 10.94 14.00 -31.60
N GLU A 108 9.89 13.33 -32.10
CA GLU A 108 9.72 13.13 -33.53
C GLU A 108 8.50 13.94 -34.04
N PRO A 109 8.72 14.96 -34.89
CA PRO A 109 7.62 15.76 -35.37
C PRO A 109 6.57 14.95 -36.16
N GLY A 110 5.27 15.15 -35.81
CA GLY A 110 4.16 14.42 -36.42
C GLY A 110 3.78 13.11 -35.70
N TYR A 111 4.60 12.63 -34.77
CA TYR A 111 4.36 11.40 -34.01
C TYR A 111 4.31 11.69 -32.50
N GLU A 112 3.64 10.83 -31.73
CA GLU A 112 3.60 10.92 -30.28
C GLU A 112 4.78 10.17 -29.63
N ALA A 113 5.09 10.48 -28.38
CA ALA A 113 6.14 9.77 -27.62
C ALA A 113 5.92 8.25 -27.64
N ASP A 114 4.68 7.80 -27.59
CA ASP A 114 4.31 6.39 -27.63
C ASP A 114 4.74 5.68 -28.92
N ASP A 115 4.66 6.36 -30.07
CA ASP A 115 5.10 5.84 -31.38
C ASP A 115 6.64 5.73 -31.44
N VAL A 116 7.34 6.71 -30.88
CA VAL A 116 8.81 6.67 -30.77
C VAL A 116 9.25 5.55 -29.83
N ILE A 117 8.59 5.39 -28.67
CA ILE A 117 8.84 4.31 -27.72
C ILE A 117 8.57 2.94 -28.36
N ALA A 118 7.49 2.80 -29.10
CA ALA A 118 7.15 1.57 -29.84
C ALA A 118 8.20 1.23 -30.90
N SER A 119 8.67 2.22 -31.65
CA SER A 119 9.71 2.04 -32.68
C SER A 119 11.06 1.68 -32.07
N LEU A 120 11.46 2.27 -30.92
CA LEU A 120 12.66 1.89 -30.17
C LEU A 120 12.55 0.49 -29.59
N THR A 121 11.39 0.12 -29.06
CA THR A 121 11.11 -1.22 -28.56
C THR A 121 11.28 -2.25 -29.69
N ARG A 122 10.73 -1.99 -30.85
CA ARG A 122 10.89 -2.81 -32.05
C ARG A 122 12.35 -2.89 -32.51
N LYS A 123 13.07 -1.77 -32.49
CA LYS A 123 14.50 -1.73 -32.83
C LYS A 123 15.36 -2.56 -31.85
N ALA A 124 14.96 -2.70 -30.59
CA ALA A 124 15.64 -3.52 -29.60
C ALA A 124 15.39 -5.03 -29.79
N GLU A 125 14.35 -5.43 -30.53
CA GLU A 125 14.12 -6.82 -30.89
C GLU A 125 15.35 -7.39 -31.65
N GLY A 126 15.78 -8.58 -31.24
CA GLY A 126 16.96 -9.21 -31.86
C GLY A 126 18.34 -8.72 -31.35
N THR A 127 18.39 -7.70 -30.49
CA THR A 127 19.63 -7.27 -29.80
C THR A 127 19.92 -8.09 -28.54
N GLY A 128 18.93 -8.78 -28.00
CA GLY A 128 19.01 -9.49 -26.71
C GLY A 128 18.80 -8.58 -25.49
N MET A 129 18.55 -7.30 -25.67
CA MET A 129 18.30 -6.36 -24.58
C MET A 129 16.90 -6.58 -23.97
N GLN A 130 16.80 -6.41 -22.66
CA GLN A 130 15.51 -6.25 -21.98
C GLN A 130 15.00 -4.82 -22.17
N VAL A 131 13.70 -4.63 -22.38
CA VAL A 131 13.11 -3.29 -22.51
C VAL A 131 12.23 -2.98 -21.31
N ARG A 132 12.42 -1.79 -20.74
CA ARG A 132 11.62 -1.27 -19.62
C ARG A 132 11.02 0.08 -20.03
N ILE A 133 9.69 0.12 -20.18
CA ILE A 133 8.96 1.32 -20.57
C ILE A 133 8.40 1.98 -19.31
N VAL A 134 8.79 3.21 -19.03
CA VAL A 134 8.32 4.00 -17.90
C VAL A 134 7.20 4.92 -18.36
N THR A 135 5.96 4.50 -18.24
CA THR A 135 4.78 5.28 -18.61
C THR A 135 3.58 4.95 -17.73
N SER A 136 2.60 5.85 -17.67
CA SER A 136 1.28 5.60 -17.10
C SER A 136 0.24 5.23 -18.15
N ASP A 137 0.59 5.34 -19.42
CA ASP A 137 -0.32 5.02 -20.52
C ASP A 137 -0.46 3.51 -20.70
N ARG A 138 -1.70 3.05 -20.75
CA ARG A 138 -2.02 1.63 -20.94
C ARG A 138 -1.89 1.19 -22.38
N ASP A 139 -1.82 2.12 -23.31
CA ASP A 139 -1.67 1.75 -24.71
C ASP A 139 -0.30 1.11 -24.97
N ALA A 140 0.70 1.40 -24.13
CA ALA A 140 1.98 0.71 -24.12
C ALA A 140 1.88 -0.81 -23.84
N TYR A 141 0.74 -1.32 -23.36
CA TYR A 141 0.57 -2.76 -23.13
C TYR A 141 0.55 -3.57 -24.43
N GLN A 142 0.30 -2.95 -25.58
CA GLN A 142 0.43 -3.61 -26.88
C GLN A 142 1.87 -4.01 -27.23
N LEU A 143 2.87 -3.44 -26.54
CA LEU A 143 4.30 -3.67 -26.75
C LEU A 143 4.88 -4.79 -25.87
N LEU A 144 4.11 -5.31 -24.92
CA LEU A 144 4.60 -6.28 -23.93
C LEU A 144 4.87 -7.64 -24.57
N ASP A 145 5.98 -8.26 -24.18
CA ASP A 145 6.33 -9.65 -24.51
C ASP A 145 7.21 -10.25 -23.41
N ASP A 146 8.00 -11.29 -23.70
CA ASP A 146 8.91 -11.92 -22.74
C ASP A 146 10.11 -11.03 -22.35
N HIS A 147 10.46 -10.04 -23.18
CA HIS A 147 11.58 -9.13 -22.96
C HIS A 147 11.15 -7.70 -22.59
N VAL A 148 9.91 -7.32 -22.89
CA VAL A 148 9.37 -5.98 -22.69
C VAL A 148 8.46 -5.94 -21.48
N ARG A 149 8.70 -5.00 -20.56
CA ARG A 149 7.85 -4.74 -19.37
C ARG A 149 7.55 -3.25 -19.25
N VAL A 150 6.36 -2.91 -18.72
CA VAL A 150 6.00 -1.54 -18.37
C VAL A 150 6.21 -1.32 -16.86
N ILE A 151 6.88 -0.22 -16.51
CA ILE A 151 7.02 0.26 -15.13
C ILE A 151 5.88 1.24 -14.85
N THR A 152 4.95 0.85 -13.98
CA THR A 152 3.78 1.66 -13.61
C THR A 152 4.12 2.76 -12.60
N ASN A 153 3.11 3.59 -12.28
CA ASN A 153 3.23 4.69 -11.32
C ASN A 153 3.64 4.26 -9.90
N ASP A 154 3.32 3.05 -9.49
CA ASP A 154 3.67 2.44 -8.21
C ASP A 154 4.90 1.51 -8.29
N PHE A 155 5.71 1.66 -9.33
CA PHE A 155 6.94 0.91 -9.60
C PHE A 155 6.74 -0.60 -9.81
N ARG A 156 5.52 -1.06 -10.08
CA ARG A 156 5.30 -2.45 -10.47
C ARG A 156 5.70 -2.67 -11.92
N LEU A 157 6.30 -3.81 -12.19
CA LEU A 157 6.51 -4.31 -13.54
C LEU A 157 5.22 -4.98 -14.02
N ILE A 158 4.73 -4.55 -15.18
CA ILE A 158 3.60 -5.15 -15.87
C ILE A 158 4.13 -5.91 -17.08
N GLY A 159 3.75 -7.17 -17.18
CA GLY A 159 4.03 -8.04 -18.31
C GLY A 159 2.75 -8.61 -18.93
N PRO A 160 2.88 -9.57 -19.87
CA PRO A 160 1.75 -10.20 -20.55
C PRO A 160 0.76 -10.87 -19.59
N ASP A 161 1.26 -11.49 -18.52
CA ASP A 161 0.44 -12.26 -17.58
C ASP A 161 -0.47 -11.34 -16.75
N GLU A 162 0.04 -10.19 -16.29
CA GLU A 162 -0.74 -9.19 -15.55
C GLU A 162 -1.83 -8.56 -16.43
N VAL A 163 -1.57 -8.40 -17.73
CA VAL A 163 -2.59 -7.91 -18.67
C VAL A 163 -3.68 -8.95 -18.84
N LEU A 164 -3.32 -10.21 -19.04
CA LEU A 164 -4.26 -11.31 -19.18
C LEU A 164 -5.11 -11.49 -17.91
N GLU A 165 -4.48 -11.48 -16.72
CA GLU A 165 -5.19 -11.62 -15.45
C GLU A 165 -6.19 -10.48 -15.21
N LYS A 166 -5.77 -9.24 -15.44
CA LYS A 166 -6.58 -8.06 -15.11
C LYS A 166 -7.68 -7.76 -16.11
N TYR A 167 -7.41 -7.99 -17.40
CA TYR A 167 -8.32 -7.58 -18.47
C TYR A 167 -8.95 -8.76 -19.22
N GLY A 168 -8.47 -9.98 -18.99
CA GLY A 168 -8.96 -11.19 -19.65
C GLY A 168 -8.66 -11.25 -21.15
N VAL A 169 -7.66 -10.50 -21.62
CA VAL A 169 -7.21 -10.47 -23.01
C VAL A 169 -5.69 -10.60 -23.08
N THR A 170 -5.18 -11.23 -24.13
CA THR A 170 -3.74 -11.29 -24.38
C THR A 170 -3.22 -9.96 -24.88
N VAL A 171 -1.91 -9.75 -24.79
CA VAL A 171 -1.25 -8.56 -25.36
C VAL A 171 -1.57 -8.37 -26.85
N ARG A 172 -1.61 -9.45 -27.62
CA ARG A 172 -1.96 -9.42 -29.06
C ARG A 172 -3.39 -8.95 -29.32
N GLN A 173 -4.28 -9.11 -28.35
CA GLN A 173 -5.67 -8.67 -28.41
C GLN A 173 -5.86 -7.26 -27.82
N TRP A 174 -4.79 -6.62 -27.35
CA TRP A 174 -4.91 -5.36 -26.62
C TRP A 174 -5.49 -4.23 -27.49
N VAL A 175 -5.02 -4.09 -28.70
CA VAL A 175 -5.53 -3.05 -29.65
C VAL A 175 -7.01 -3.31 -30.00
N ASP A 176 -7.37 -4.57 -30.25
CA ASP A 176 -8.76 -4.98 -30.49
C ASP A 176 -9.67 -4.66 -29.30
N TYR A 177 -9.15 -4.94 -28.09
CA TYR A 177 -9.85 -4.63 -26.85
C TYR A 177 -10.07 -3.13 -26.68
N ARG A 178 -9.05 -2.31 -26.98
CA ARG A 178 -9.14 -0.85 -26.95
C ARG A 178 -10.10 -0.32 -28.00
N ALA A 179 -10.08 -0.85 -29.19
CA ALA A 179 -11.01 -0.50 -30.28
C ALA A 179 -12.47 -0.77 -29.90
N LEU A 180 -12.75 -1.89 -29.23
CA LEU A 180 -14.10 -2.24 -28.77
C LEU A 180 -14.57 -1.38 -27.61
N THR A 181 -13.69 -1.12 -26.61
CA THR A 181 -14.06 -0.39 -25.39
C THR A 181 -13.99 1.12 -25.54
N GLY A 182 -13.22 1.63 -26.48
CA GLY A 182 -12.86 3.03 -26.61
C GLY A 182 -11.90 3.52 -25.51
N ASP A 183 -11.50 4.77 -25.62
CA ASP A 183 -10.77 5.50 -24.59
C ASP A 183 -11.37 6.88 -24.33
N ALA A 184 -11.97 7.04 -23.15
CA ALA A 184 -12.53 8.32 -22.74
C ALA A 184 -11.47 9.40 -22.46
N SER A 185 -10.22 9.02 -22.11
CA SER A 185 -9.14 9.98 -21.87
C SER A 185 -8.66 10.65 -23.17
N ASP A 186 -8.65 9.90 -24.26
CA ASP A 186 -8.22 10.37 -25.58
C ASP A 186 -9.39 10.68 -26.53
N ASN A 187 -10.60 10.59 -25.98
CA ASN A 187 -11.85 10.79 -26.73
C ASN A 187 -11.99 9.81 -27.92
N ILE A 188 -11.39 8.61 -27.81
CA ILE A 188 -11.50 7.58 -28.84
C ILE A 188 -12.82 6.83 -28.64
N PRO A 189 -13.72 6.80 -29.64
CA PRO A 189 -15.02 6.14 -29.52
C PRO A 189 -14.84 4.61 -29.55
N GLY A 190 -15.59 3.88 -28.73
CA GLY A 190 -15.68 2.42 -28.83
C GLY A 190 -16.98 1.95 -29.46
N ALA A 191 -17.24 0.64 -29.41
CA ALA A 191 -18.54 0.10 -29.78
C ALA A 191 -19.61 0.51 -28.76
N LYS A 192 -20.63 1.22 -29.21
CA LYS A 192 -21.68 1.76 -28.32
C LYS A 192 -22.40 0.65 -27.55
N GLY A 193 -22.25 0.64 -26.20
CA GLY A 193 -22.88 -0.35 -25.33
C GLY A 193 -22.15 -1.69 -25.26
N ILE A 194 -20.87 -1.75 -25.66
CA ILE A 194 -19.93 -2.82 -25.44
C ILE A 194 -18.91 -2.34 -24.41
N GLY A 195 -19.02 -2.81 -23.19
CA GLY A 195 -18.09 -2.47 -22.13
C GLY A 195 -16.96 -3.50 -21.95
N PRO A 196 -16.01 -3.25 -21.04
CA PRO A 196 -14.82 -4.08 -20.82
C PRO A 196 -15.10 -5.59 -20.70
N LYS A 197 -16.06 -5.98 -19.88
CA LYS A 197 -16.42 -7.40 -19.68
C LYS A 197 -16.95 -8.06 -20.95
N THR A 198 -17.70 -7.33 -21.76
CA THR A 198 -18.24 -7.84 -23.02
C THR A 198 -17.15 -7.96 -24.08
N ALA A 199 -16.29 -6.96 -24.20
CA ALA A 199 -15.16 -6.96 -25.12
C ALA A 199 -14.21 -8.13 -24.81
N SER A 200 -13.83 -8.35 -23.56
CA SER A 200 -12.98 -9.49 -23.14
C SER A 200 -13.60 -10.81 -23.53
N LYS A 201 -14.89 -11.03 -23.25
CA LYS A 201 -15.59 -12.27 -23.61
C LYS A 201 -15.62 -12.52 -25.12
N LEU A 202 -15.88 -11.47 -25.89
CA LEU A 202 -15.89 -11.57 -27.36
C LEU A 202 -14.51 -11.96 -27.89
N LEU A 203 -13.45 -11.32 -27.40
CA LEU A 203 -12.09 -11.65 -27.82
C LEU A 203 -11.64 -13.04 -27.36
N GLN A 204 -12.06 -13.50 -26.20
CA GLN A 204 -11.82 -14.87 -25.75
C GLN A 204 -12.53 -15.91 -26.63
N GLU A 205 -13.74 -15.61 -27.10
CA GLU A 205 -14.56 -16.52 -27.89
C GLU A 205 -14.19 -16.53 -29.38
N TYR A 206 -13.94 -15.33 -29.96
CA TYR A 206 -13.72 -15.18 -31.41
C TYR A 206 -12.27 -14.85 -31.79
N GLY A 207 -11.40 -14.64 -30.85
CA GLY A 207 -9.96 -14.47 -31.03
C GLY A 207 -9.52 -13.06 -31.40
N THR A 208 -10.05 -12.49 -32.46
CA THR A 208 -9.69 -11.17 -33.00
C THR A 208 -10.92 -10.33 -33.33
N LEU A 209 -10.68 -9.05 -33.58
CA LEU A 209 -11.73 -8.12 -34.03
C LEU A 209 -12.39 -8.59 -35.32
N GLU A 210 -11.61 -9.07 -36.30
CA GLU A 210 -12.11 -9.63 -37.54
C GLU A 210 -12.97 -10.87 -37.30
N GLY A 211 -12.56 -11.75 -36.35
CA GLY A 211 -13.32 -12.94 -35.97
C GLY A 211 -14.68 -12.58 -35.36
N ILE A 212 -14.72 -11.55 -34.53
CA ILE A 212 -15.95 -11.02 -33.93
C ILE A 212 -16.90 -10.50 -35.04
N TYR A 213 -16.39 -9.67 -35.96
CA TYR A 213 -17.23 -9.12 -37.04
C TYR A 213 -17.64 -10.18 -38.07
N ALA A 214 -16.80 -11.17 -38.35
CA ALA A 214 -17.17 -12.31 -39.21
C ALA A 214 -18.35 -13.08 -38.59
N ALA A 215 -18.30 -13.39 -37.28
CA ALA A 215 -19.38 -14.07 -36.57
C ALA A 215 -20.66 -13.20 -36.49
N ALA A 216 -20.49 -11.89 -36.29
CA ALA A 216 -21.61 -10.95 -36.25
C ALA A 216 -22.35 -10.89 -37.61
N LYS A 217 -21.62 -10.80 -38.71
CA LYS A 217 -22.15 -10.76 -40.07
C LYS A 217 -22.77 -12.09 -40.49
N ALA A 218 -22.17 -13.22 -40.07
CA ALA A 218 -22.70 -14.55 -40.28
C ALA A 218 -23.95 -14.87 -39.43
N GLY A 219 -24.31 -14.01 -38.46
CA GLY A 219 -25.48 -14.22 -37.58
C GLY A 219 -25.26 -15.29 -36.50
N THR A 220 -24.05 -15.77 -36.30
CA THR A 220 -23.69 -16.79 -35.31
C THR A 220 -23.42 -16.20 -33.94
N LEU A 221 -23.08 -14.91 -33.85
CA LEU A 221 -22.80 -14.22 -32.58
C LEU A 221 -24.09 -14.02 -31.76
N LYS A 222 -24.06 -14.46 -30.50
CA LYS A 222 -25.16 -14.31 -29.53
C LYS A 222 -24.71 -13.49 -28.30
N PRO A 223 -25.61 -12.76 -27.64
CA PRO A 223 -27.03 -12.52 -28.00
C PRO A 223 -27.19 -11.52 -29.17
N ASP A 224 -28.33 -11.60 -29.84
CA ASP A 224 -28.63 -10.78 -31.02
C ASP A 224 -28.49 -9.27 -30.76
N GLY A 225 -28.83 -8.79 -29.55
CA GLY A 225 -28.66 -7.39 -29.17
C GLY A 225 -27.18 -6.95 -29.12
N THR A 226 -26.25 -7.82 -28.77
CA THR A 226 -24.80 -7.55 -28.82
C THR A 226 -24.32 -7.52 -30.26
N ARG A 227 -24.78 -8.48 -31.07
CA ARG A 227 -24.49 -8.55 -32.52
C ARG A 227 -24.89 -7.25 -33.23
N GLN A 228 -26.11 -6.76 -33.00
CA GLN A 228 -26.59 -5.54 -33.62
C GLN A 228 -25.76 -4.32 -33.25
N LYS A 229 -25.42 -4.16 -31.93
CA LYS A 229 -24.54 -3.07 -31.46
C LYS A 229 -23.19 -3.05 -32.12
N LEU A 230 -22.59 -4.23 -32.34
CA LEU A 230 -21.30 -4.34 -33.04
C LEU A 230 -21.44 -3.90 -34.50
N LEU A 231 -22.46 -4.41 -35.23
CA LEU A 231 -22.72 -4.03 -36.62
C LEU A 231 -22.97 -2.54 -36.76
N ASP A 232 -23.75 -1.95 -35.87
CA ASP A 232 -24.05 -0.51 -35.87
C ASP A 232 -22.83 0.37 -35.53
N SER A 233 -21.80 -0.22 -34.94
CA SER A 233 -20.58 0.48 -34.47
C SER A 233 -19.33 0.14 -35.29
N GLU A 234 -19.46 -0.63 -36.38
CA GLU A 234 -18.31 -1.20 -37.12
C GLU A 234 -17.32 -0.13 -37.57
N GLU A 235 -17.81 0.92 -38.22
CA GLU A 235 -16.98 2.04 -38.70
C GLU A 235 -16.22 2.73 -37.55
N ASN A 236 -16.91 2.99 -36.44
CA ASN A 236 -16.30 3.61 -35.27
C ASN A 236 -15.20 2.70 -34.64
N VAL A 237 -15.44 1.40 -34.59
CA VAL A 237 -14.48 0.45 -34.02
C VAL A 237 -13.25 0.31 -34.91
N GLN A 238 -13.43 0.25 -36.24
CA GLN A 238 -12.31 0.20 -37.18
C GLN A 238 -11.47 1.49 -37.10
N PHE A 239 -12.16 2.65 -37.05
CA PHE A 239 -11.50 3.94 -36.86
C PHE A 239 -10.72 4.00 -35.54
N SER A 240 -11.33 3.54 -34.44
CA SER A 240 -10.69 3.46 -33.11
C SER A 240 -9.52 2.50 -33.06
N HIS A 241 -9.60 1.40 -33.79
CA HIS A 241 -8.48 0.47 -33.94
C HIS A 241 -7.27 1.15 -34.57
N GLY A 242 -7.48 1.89 -35.68
CA GLY A 242 -6.42 2.65 -36.33
C GLY A 242 -5.77 3.70 -35.45
N LEU A 243 -6.58 4.44 -34.65
CA LEU A 243 -6.06 5.43 -33.70
C LEU A 243 -5.29 4.83 -32.52
N SER A 244 -5.69 3.63 -32.07
CA SER A 244 -5.06 2.95 -30.93
C SER A 244 -3.77 2.20 -31.30
N CYS A 245 -3.53 1.96 -32.59
CA CYS A 245 -2.34 1.29 -33.07
C CYS A 245 -1.12 2.22 -32.98
N MET A 246 -0.03 1.78 -32.37
CA MET A 246 1.23 2.51 -32.36
C MET A 246 2.02 2.28 -33.63
N VAL A 247 2.72 3.30 -34.11
CA VAL A 247 3.70 3.19 -35.21
C VAL A 247 4.99 2.59 -34.64
N THR A 248 5.53 1.54 -35.29
CA THR A 248 6.67 0.77 -34.77
C THR A 248 7.90 0.78 -35.67
N ASP A 249 7.90 1.53 -36.77
CA ASP A 249 8.91 1.52 -37.82
C ASP A 249 9.47 2.90 -38.19
N LEU A 250 9.43 3.84 -37.22
CA LEU A 250 10.01 5.18 -37.40
C LEU A 250 11.53 5.07 -37.66
N PRO A 251 12.09 5.86 -38.60
CA PRO A 251 13.51 5.85 -38.93
C PRO A 251 14.31 6.65 -37.91
N LEU A 252 14.42 6.14 -36.66
CA LEU A 252 15.08 6.83 -35.58
C LEU A 252 16.60 6.64 -35.64
N ASP A 253 17.33 7.78 -35.61
CA ASP A 253 18.82 7.80 -35.60
C ASP A 253 19.33 7.74 -34.16
N VAL A 254 19.25 6.55 -33.56
CA VAL A 254 19.73 6.25 -32.20
C VAL A 254 20.44 4.91 -32.20
N GLU A 255 21.63 4.87 -31.62
CA GLU A 255 22.41 3.65 -31.42
C GLU A 255 22.00 2.98 -30.09
N LEU A 256 21.61 1.69 -30.16
CA LEU A 256 21.27 0.91 -28.97
C LEU A 256 22.50 0.18 -28.43
N GLY A 257 22.52 -0.10 -27.13
CA GLY A 257 23.64 -0.74 -26.44
C GLY A 257 24.82 0.21 -26.15
N THR A 258 24.60 1.52 -26.26
CA THR A 258 25.61 2.55 -25.93
C THR A 258 25.34 3.14 -24.56
N GLY A 259 26.38 3.67 -23.94
CA GLY A 259 26.24 4.39 -22.68
C GLY A 259 25.68 5.81 -22.85
N ARG A 260 25.81 6.60 -21.81
CA ARG A 260 25.41 8.01 -21.78
C ARG A 260 26.28 8.84 -22.76
N LEU A 261 25.65 9.79 -23.43
CA LEU A 261 26.33 10.76 -24.27
C LEU A 261 27.21 11.72 -23.41
N PRO A 262 28.24 12.39 -23.98
CA PRO A 262 28.92 13.45 -23.28
C PRO A 262 27.92 14.53 -22.83
N GLY A 263 27.87 14.82 -21.53
CA GLY A 263 27.03 15.86 -20.95
C GLY A 263 27.77 17.23 -20.93
N ASP A 264 27.08 18.24 -20.41
CA ASP A 264 27.62 19.57 -20.10
C ASP A 264 27.56 19.82 -18.58
N PRO A 265 28.58 19.41 -17.81
CA PRO A 265 28.61 19.54 -16.37
C PRO A 265 28.46 20.99 -15.88
N ALA A 266 29.04 21.96 -16.59
CA ALA A 266 29.00 23.38 -16.22
C ALA A 266 27.55 23.92 -16.36
N ARG A 267 26.89 23.58 -17.47
CA ARG A 267 25.49 23.95 -17.70
C ARG A 267 24.57 23.25 -16.68
N LEU A 268 24.82 21.98 -16.41
CA LEU A 268 24.04 21.21 -15.45
C LEU A 268 24.16 21.80 -14.04
N GLU A 269 25.37 22.14 -13.61
CA GLU A 269 25.58 22.77 -12.31
C GLU A 269 24.86 24.10 -12.20
N ALA A 270 24.95 24.95 -13.22
CA ALA A 270 24.25 26.23 -13.28
C ALA A 270 22.73 26.06 -13.19
N LEU A 271 22.15 25.08 -13.90
CA LEU A 271 20.70 24.79 -13.87
C LEU A 271 20.26 24.30 -12.49
N LEU A 272 21.00 23.39 -11.87
CA LEU A 272 20.65 22.86 -10.56
C LEU A 272 20.77 23.91 -9.45
N ASP A 273 21.69 24.85 -9.56
CA ASP A 273 21.82 26.00 -8.64
C ASP A 273 20.69 27.01 -8.84
N GLU A 274 20.38 27.37 -10.09
CA GLU A 274 19.26 28.26 -10.43
C GLU A 274 17.93 27.71 -9.88
N LEU A 275 17.70 26.40 -10.02
CA LEU A 275 16.50 25.72 -9.58
C LEU A 275 16.51 25.31 -8.11
N ASN A 276 17.61 25.56 -7.38
CA ASN A 276 17.81 25.17 -5.98
C ASN A 276 17.63 23.66 -5.72
N LEU A 277 18.13 22.81 -6.62
CA LEU A 277 18.00 21.36 -6.58
C LEU A 277 19.26 20.69 -6.02
N MET A 278 19.71 21.10 -4.83
CA MET A 278 20.94 20.63 -4.20
C MET A 278 20.99 19.09 -3.95
N SER A 279 19.85 18.47 -3.70
CA SER A 279 19.77 17.01 -3.56
C SER A 279 20.11 16.28 -4.86
N VAL A 280 19.74 16.84 -6.00
CA VAL A 280 20.03 16.28 -7.34
C VAL A 280 21.50 16.39 -7.69
N LYS A 281 22.21 17.41 -7.22
CA LYS A 281 23.67 17.54 -7.44
C LYS A 281 24.44 16.30 -6.94
N ARG A 282 24.08 15.79 -5.75
CA ARG A 282 24.69 14.56 -5.21
C ARG A 282 24.35 13.34 -6.06
N ASP A 283 23.13 13.30 -6.57
CA ASP A 283 22.68 12.20 -7.42
C ASP A 283 23.40 12.18 -8.76
N VAL A 284 23.69 13.34 -9.34
CA VAL A 284 24.50 13.47 -10.57
C VAL A 284 25.96 13.12 -10.32
N ALA A 285 26.57 13.62 -9.25
CA ALA A 285 27.95 13.29 -8.90
C ALA A 285 28.18 11.78 -8.72
N ALA A 286 27.17 11.07 -8.18
CA ALA A 286 27.22 9.62 -8.07
C ALA A 286 27.07 8.90 -9.43
N LEU A 287 26.39 9.51 -10.41
CA LEU A 287 26.33 9.01 -11.78
C LEU A 287 27.69 9.16 -12.47
N ASP A 288 28.33 10.33 -12.35
CA ASP A 288 29.63 10.62 -12.93
C ASP A 288 30.74 9.76 -12.31
N ALA A 289 30.69 9.51 -11.00
CA ALA A 289 31.62 8.60 -10.33
C ALA A 289 31.47 7.14 -10.79
N ALA A 290 30.25 6.73 -11.13
CA ALA A 290 30.02 5.42 -11.71
C ALA A 290 30.63 5.28 -13.10
N ASP A 291 30.61 6.33 -13.93
CA ASP A 291 31.20 6.34 -15.26
C ASP A 291 32.73 6.42 -15.21
N ALA A 292 33.29 7.22 -14.30
CA ALA A 292 34.74 7.41 -14.15
C ALA A 292 35.50 6.17 -13.65
N ALA A 293 34.83 5.27 -12.92
CA ALA A 293 35.42 4.02 -12.42
C ALA A 293 35.78 3.01 -13.53
N THR A 294 35.49 3.31 -14.82
CA THR A 294 35.88 2.50 -15.97
C THR A 294 37.25 2.85 -16.55
N ASP A 295 37.90 3.99 -16.17
CA ASP A 295 39.11 4.51 -16.81
C ASP A 295 40.39 4.38 -15.97
N LEU A 296 40.36 3.72 -14.80
CA LEU A 296 41.55 3.56 -13.97
C LEU A 296 42.16 2.15 -14.09
N PRO A 297 43.45 2.02 -14.47
CA PRO A 297 44.20 0.78 -14.33
C PRO A 297 44.45 0.50 -12.83
N ASP A 298 44.41 -0.80 -12.47
CA ASP A 298 44.78 -1.30 -11.16
C ASP A 298 46.14 -0.78 -10.71
N SER A 299 46.17 0.28 -9.94
CA SER A 299 47.19 0.65 -8.97
C SER A 299 47.10 2.15 -8.65
N VAL A 300 46.66 2.47 -7.47
CA VAL A 300 47.20 3.44 -6.52
C VAL A 300 46.20 3.62 -5.37
N HIS A 301 46.47 2.95 -4.28
CA HIS A 301 46.08 3.42 -2.94
C HIS A 301 47.09 4.51 -2.58
N ASP A 302 46.61 5.62 -2.16
CA ASP A 302 47.05 6.55 -1.12
C ASP A 302 46.91 8.02 -1.50
N ALA A 303 46.48 8.77 -0.54
CA ALA A 303 46.55 10.22 -0.34
C ALA A 303 45.43 11.09 -0.93
N ALA A 304 44.53 11.50 -0.06
CA ALA A 304 44.38 12.91 0.33
C ALA A 304 43.24 13.12 1.34
N HIS A 305 43.59 13.16 2.60
CA HIS A 305 42.90 13.93 3.64
C HIS A 305 43.27 15.40 3.56
N GLN A 306 42.29 16.25 3.71
CA GLN A 306 42.25 17.58 4.32
C GLN A 306 41.42 18.55 3.48
N THR A 307 40.30 19.01 3.91
CA THR A 307 39.98 20.12 4.79
C THR A 307 38.47 20.32 4.87
N ALA A 308 37.92 20.42 6.09
CA ALA A 308 36.57 20.89 6.46
C ALA A 308 36.57 22.46 6.52
N PRO A 309 35.52 23.18 6.92
CA PRO A 309 34.15 22.78 7.28
C PRO A 309 33.03 23.72 6.75
N HIS A 310 31.78 23.36 6.83
CA HIS A 310 30.65 24.07 7.49
C HIS A 310 29.32 23.38 7.38
N ASP A 311 28.80 23.08 8.53
CA ASP A 311 27.46 22.89 9.09
C ASP A 311 26.22 22.81 8.16
N GLU A 312 25.75 21.56 7.96
CA GLU A 312 24.32 21.19 7.92
C GLU A 312 24.20 19.85 8.68
N PRO A 313 23.15 19.60 9.48
CA PRO A 313 22.97 18.33 10.17
C PRO A 313 22.71 17.24 9.12
N ALA A 314 23.74 16.49 8.80
CA ALA A 314 23.65 15.27 8.00
C ALA A 314 22.79 14.25 8.77
N ALA A 315 21.88 13.57 8.05
CA ALA A 315 21.52 12.22 8.45
C ALA A 315 22.83 11.47 8.70
N ASP A 316 22.93 10.78 9.85
CA ASP A 316 24.14 10.03 10.21
C ASP A 316 24.71 9.35 8.96
N PRO A 317 25.94 9.63 8.57
CA PRO A 317 26.56 8.90 7.45
C PRO A 317 26.56 7.43 7.85
N LEU A 318 26.16 6.57 6.93
CA LEU A 318 26.35 5.13 7.11
C LEU A 318 27.79 4.93 7.56
N PRO A 319 28.04 4.24 8.68
CA PRO A 319 29.42 3.99 9.14
C PRO A 319 30.22 3.39 7.99
N ASP A 320 31.44 3.84 7.84
CA ASP A 320 32.35 3.34 6.82
C ASP A 320 32.52 1.82 7.03
N LEU A 321 31.91 1.05 6.13
CA LEU A 321 31.88 -0.41 6.20
C LEU A 321 33.26 -1.05 5.93
N THR A 322 34.31 -0.23 5.75
CA THR A 322 35.70 -0.71 5.59
C THR A 322 36.43 -1.00 6.91
N THR A 323 35.84 -0.62 8.07
CA THR A 323 36.42 -1.03 9.35
C THR A 323 35.99 -2.47 9.69
N GLU A 324 36.97 -3.34 9.92
CA GLU A 324 36.82 -4.73 10.37
C GLU A 324 35.99 -4.80 11.68
N THR A 325 34.66 -4.78 11.56
CA THR A 325 33.80 -5.29 12.60
C THR A 325 33.73 -6.82 12.44
N ALA A 326 33.90 -7.56 13.51
CA ALA A 326 33.81 -9.02 13.45
C ALA A 326 32.51 -9.42 12.74
N PRO A 327 32.58 -10.24 11.69
CA PRO A 327 31.42 -10.61 10.90
C PRO A 327 30.37 -11.25 11.82
N TRP A 328 29.08 -10.87 11.61
CA TRP A 328 28.00 -11.61 12.24
C TRP A 328 28.13 -13.07 11.84
N GLN A 329 28.28 -13.95 12.84
CA GLN A 329 28.28 -15.37 12.62
C GLN A 329 26.90 -15.87 13.02
N ALA A 330 26.18 -16.46 12.06
CA ALA A 330 24.96 -17.19 12.37
C ALA A 330 25.29 -18.24 13.43
N PRO A 331 24.43 -18.44 14.46
CA PRO A 331 24.61 -19.55 15.39
C PRO A 331 24.80 -20.84 14.58
N THR A 332 25.72 -21.72 15.04
CA THR A 332 26.02 -22.96 14.33
C THR A 332 24.73 -23.75 14.03
N GLY A 333 24.45 -24.03 12.79
CA GLY A 333 23.24 -24.72 12.34
C GLY A 333 22.07 -23.80 11.88
N THR A 334 22.24 -22.48 11.84
CA THR A 334 21.21 -21.58 11.27
C THR A 334 21.14 -21.76 9.74
N VAL A 335 19.96 -22.08 9.23
CA VAL A 335 19.70 -22.14 7.80
C VAL A 335 18.96 -20.90 7.37
N ILE A 336 19.48 -20.21 6.35
CA ILE A 336 18.88 -19.03 5.76
C ILE A 336 18.05 -19.45 4.55
N TRP A 337 16.79 -19.03 4.51
CA TRP A 337 15.83 -19.44 3.50
C TRP A 337 15.53 -18.33 2.51
N GLY A 338 15.68 -18.63 1.23
CA GLY A 338 15.07 -17.85 0.16
C GLY A 338 13.78 -18.55 -0.29
N TYR A 339 12.73 -17.79 -0.54
CA TYR A 339 11.46 -18.30 -1.03
C TYR A 339 10.85 -17.35 -2.07
N ALA A 340 10.03 -17.91 -2.94
CA ALA A 340 9.20 -17.18 -3.87
C ALA A 340 7.77 -17.71 -3.74
N LEU A 341 6.86 -16.84 -3.36
CA LEU A 341 5.41 -17.10 -3.35
C LEU A 341 4.81 -16.34 -4.53
N SER A 342 3.77 -16.89 -5.14
CA SER A 342 3.04 -16.21 -6.22
C SER A 342 2.39 -14.91 -5.73
N ARG A 343 2.06 -14.85 -4.42
CA ARG A 343 1.56 -13.66 -3.72
C ARG A 343 2.12 -13.64 -2.29
N GLU A 344 3.18 -12.87 -2.08
CA GLU A 344 3.90 -12.83 -0.78
C GLU A 344 3.05 -12.32 0.39
N ASP A 345 2.05 -11.47 0.12
CA ASP A 345 1.24 -10.81 1.13
C ASP A 345 -0.16 -11.41 1.31
N ASP A 346 -0.49 -12.52 0.63
CA ASP A 346 -1.81 -13.12 0.67
C ASP A 346 -1.81 -14.49 1.36
N LEU A 347 -2.28 -14.53 2.60
CA LEU A 347 -2.38 -15.76 3.37
C LEU A 347 -3.31 -16.78 2.69
N THR A 348 -4.33 -16.33 1.98
CA THR A 348 -5.24 -17.19 1.24
C THR A 348 -4.53 -17.87 0.08
N ALA A 349 -3.64 -17.16 -0.62
CA ALA A 349 -2.79 -17.73 -1.66
C ALA A 349 -1.74 -18.68 -1.07
N ALA A 350 -1.17 -18.34 0.10
CA ALA A 350 -0.24 -19.22 0.83
C ALA A 350 -0.87 -20.56 1.22
N LEU A 351 -2.19 -20.59 1.45
CA LEU A 351 -2.95 -21.80 1.72
C LEU A 351 -3.15 -22.70 0.49
N THR A 352 -3.03 -22.15 -0.71
CA THR A 352 -3.35 -22.83 -1.97
C THR A 352 -2.15 -23.08 -2.89
N ASP A 353 -1.10 -22.28 -2.79
CA ASP A 353 0.04 -22.30 -3.69
C ASP A 353 1.18 -23.22 -3.24
N ALA A 354 1.87 -23.84 -4.19
CA ALA A 354 3.11 -24.55 -3.95
C ALA A 354 4.25 -23.53 -3.80
N ALA A 355 4.76 -23.37 -2.60
CA ALA A 355 5.97 -22.57 -2.37
C ALA A 355 7.22 -23.36 -2.77
N THR A 356 8.16 -22.71 -3.43
CA THR A 356 9.49 -23.24 -3.70
C THR A 356 10.50 -22.58 -2.79
N PHE A 357 11.23 -23.37 -2.02
CA PHE A 357 12.26 -22.91 -1.09
C PHE A 357 13.60 -23.50 -1.53
N GLU A 358 14.65 -22.72 -1.41
CA GLU A 358 15.98 -23.21 -1.64
C GLU A 358 16.89 -22.89 -0.46
N ALA A 359 17.59 -23.88 0.13
CA ALA A 359 18.63 -23.67 1.11
C ALA A 359 19.79 -24.64 0.92
N THR A 360 20.95 -24.16 0.59
CA THR A 360 22.21 -24.88 0.69
C THR A 360 23.24 -23.93 1.31
N GLY A 361 24.06 -24.37 2.23
CA GLY A 361 25.08 -23.49 2.75
C GLY A 361 26.22 -24.26 3.37
N ASP A 362 27.45 -23.90 3.02
CA ASP A 362 28.61 -24.09 3.87
C ASP A 362 28.80 -22.79 4.66
N PRO A 363 28.51 -22.76 5.96
CA PRO A 363 28.68 -21.55 6.77
C PRO A 363 30.13 -21.05 6.79
N ALA A 364 31.10 -21.89 6.48
CA ALA A 364 32.53 -21.54 6.47
C ALA A 364 32.96 -20.84 5.16
N ALA A 365 32.17 -20.96 4.09
CA ALA A 365 32.50 -20.39 2.79
C ALA A 365 31.76 -19.07 2.49
N GLY A 366 30.82 -18.65 3.31
CA GLY A 366 30.00 -17.44 3.04
C GLY A 366 29.00 -17.59 1.91
N GLU A 367 28.85 -18.77 1.34
CA GLU A 367 27.86 -19.08 0.30
C GLU A 367 26.66 -19.78 0.89
N TYR A 368 25.49 -19.14 0.74
CA TYR A 368 24.22 -19.69 1.16
C TYR A 368 23.30 -19.87 -0.03
N ARG A 369 22.94 -21.07 -0.31
CA ARG A 369 21.90 -21.43 -1.28
C ARG A 369 20.94 -22.37 -0.61
N GLY A 370 19.69 -22.31 -0.92
CA GLY A 370 18.82 -23.33 -0.42
C GLY A 370 17.49 -23.43 -1.16
N VAL A 371 17.04 -24.59 -1.56
CA VAL A 371 15.79 -24.88 -2.24
C VAL A 371 15.01 -25.93 -1.48
N LEU A 372 13.87 -25.61 -0.93
CA LEU A 372 12.90 -26.54 -0.41
C LEU A 372 11.73 -26.72 -1.39
N ARG A 373 11.47 -27.92 -1.84
CA ARG A 373 10.22 -28.31 -2.51
C ARG A 373 9.26 -28.91 -1.50
N THR A 374 8.11 -28.28 -1.31
CA THR A 374 6.97 -28.97 -0.75
C THR A 374 6.13 -29.52 -1.88
N ALA A 375 6.12 -30.83 -2.10
CA ALA A 375 5.02 -31.43 -2.83
C ALA A 375 3.75 -31.24 -2.00
N PRO A 376 2.60 -30.92 -2.57
CA PRO A 376 1.35 -31.00 -1.83
C PRO A 376 1.21 -32.43 -1.34
N THR A 377 1.32 -32.64 -0.01
CA THR A 377 1.24 -33.97 0.62
C THR A 377 -0.18 -34.50 0.69
N HIS A 378 -1.16 -33.68 0.29
CA HIS A 378 -2.55 -34.09 0.23
C HIS A 378 -3.14 -33.81 -1.15
N GLU A 379 -3.93 -34.77 -1.67
CA GLU A 379 -4.86 -34.48 -2.75
C GLU A 379 -5.66 -33.23 -2.42
N PRO A 380 -5.85 -32.30 -3.40
CA PRO A 380 -6.69 -31.14 -3.18
C PRO A 380 -8.05 -31.61 -2.65
N PRO A 381 -8.60 -30.96 -1.62
CA PRO A 381 -9.89 -31.37 -1.06
C PRO A 381 -10.92 -31.53 -2.16
N GLN A 382 -11.76 -32.56 -2.06
CA GLN A 382 -12.75 -32.87 -3.12
C GLN A 382 -13.70 -31.73 -3.51
N TRP A 383 -13.83 -30.71 -2.62
CA TRP A 383 -14.62 -29.51 -2.88
C TRP A 383 -14.05 -28.62 -4.02
N LYS A 384 -12.73 -28.59 -4.29
CA LYS A 384 -12.16 -27.88 -5.47
C LYS A 384 -12.70 -28.42 -6.80
N LYS A 385 -13.19 -29.66 -6.83
CA LYS A 385 -13.82 -30.23 -8.03
C LYS A 385 -15.24 -29.70 -8.28
N ALA A 386 -15.90 -29.16 -7.27
CA ALA A 386 -17.30 -28.68 -7.36
C ALA A 386 -17.39 -27.17 -7.66
N GLU A 387 -16.44 -26.37 -7.17
CA GLU A 387 -16.51 -24.88 -7.32
C GLU A 387 -16.10 -24.34 -8.69
N VAL A 388 -15.29 -25.07 -9.43
CA VAL A 388 -14.76 -24.59 -10.73
C VAL A 388 -15.84 -24.56 -11.83
N TYR A 389 -17.05 -25.16 -11.61
CA TYR A 389 -18.03 -25.34 -12.67
C TYR A 389 -19.51 -25.15 -12.28
N ALA A 390 -19.81 -24.36 -11.26
CA ALA A 390 -21.18 -23.89 -11.11
C ALA A 390 -21.40 -22.68 -12.05
N PRO A 391 -22.25 -22.78 -13.08
CA PRO A 391 -22.65 -21.58 -13.81
C PRO A 391 -23.35 -20.62 -12.82
N PRO A 392 -23.25 -19.30 -12.98
CA PRO A 392 -24.00 -18.37 -12.15
C PRO A 392 -25.47 -18.75 -12.25
N GLY A 393 -26.05 -19.19 -11.12
CA GLY A 393 -27.44 -19.56 -11.03
C GLY A 393 -28.33 -18.42 -11.49
N SER A 394 -29.38 -18.73 -12.19
CA SER A 394 -30.42 -17.78 -12.56
C SER A 394 -31.09 -17.28 -11.27
N LEU A 395 -31.56 -16.06 -11.26
CA LEU A 395 -32.20 -15.38 -10.12
C LEU A 395 -33.49 -16.09 -9.60
N PHE A 396 -33.80 -17.31 -10.09
CA PHE A 396 -35.05 -18.04 -9.86
C PHE A 396 -34.88 -19.49 -9.42
N ASP A 397 -33.64 -19.92 -9.09
CA ASP A 397 -33.45 -21.31 -8.63
C ASP A 397 -33.78 -21.45 -7.14
N ASN A 398 -34.69 -22.36 -6.86
CA ASN A 398 -35.15 -22.71 -5.54
C ASN A 398 -34.05 -23.44 -4.76
N PRO A 399 -33.69 -23.03 -3.51
CA PRO A 399 -32.55 -23.58 -2.76
C PRO A 399 -32.68 -25.08 -2.38
N ASP A 400 -33.85 -25.71 -2.58
CA ASP A 400 -34.09 -27.10 -2.21
C ASP A 400 -33.92 -28.09 -3.38
N THR A 401 -33.40 -27.68 -4.55
CA THR A 401 -33.22 -28.59 -5.67
C THR A 401 -31.75 -29.10 -5.67
N PRO A 402 -31.50 -30.42 -5.58
CA PRO A 402 -30.17 -30.97 -5.66
C PRO A 402 -29.50 -30.61 -7.00
N ALA A 403 -28.29 -30.09 -6.97
CA ALA A 403 -27.53 -29.70 -8.15
C ALA A 403 -27.44 -30.86 -9.16
N ALA A 404 -27.74 -30.57 -10.42
CA ALA A 404 -27.69 -31.57 -11.48
C ALA A 404 -26.23 -32.07 -11.67
N PRO A 405 -26.02 -33.39 -11.91
CA PRO A 405 -24.68 -33.92 -12.11
C PRO A 405 -24.02 -33.31 -13.34
N LEU A 406 -22.73 -32.95 -13.21
CA LEU A 406 -21.92 -32.39 -14.29
C LEU A 406 -22.04 -33.20 -15.59
N THR A 407 -22.22 -32.53 -16.71
CA THR A 407 -22.25 -33.16 -18.02
C THR A 407 -20.90 -33.83 -18.34
N LYS A 408 -20.90 -34.88 -19.17
CA LYS A 408 -19.66 -35.57 -19.59
C LYS A 408 -18.60 -34.65 -20.19
N THR A 409 -19.02 -33.53 -20.79
CA THR A 409 -18.12 -32.50 -21.36
C THR A 409 -17.48 -31.69 -20.26
N GLN A 410 -18.23 -31.31 -19.22
CA GLN A 410 -17.73 -30.58 -18.05
C GLN A 410 -16.79 -31.44 -17.19
N GLN A 411 -17.11 -32.72 -17.02
CA GLN A 411 -16.22 -33.70 -16.37
C GLN A 411 -14.87 -33.87 -17.11
N LYS A 412 -14.90 -33.99 -18.45
CA LYS A 412 -13.66 -34.05 -19.26
C LYS A 412 -12.84 -32.75 -19.19
N ALA A 413 -13.48 -31.59 -19.13
CA ALA A 413 -12.77 -30.31 -19.01
C ALA A 413 -12.10 -30.18 -17.64
N ALA A 414 -12.79 -30.61 -16.57
CA ALA A 414 -12.25 -30.64 -15.22
C ALA A 414 -11.07 -31.62 -15.06
N GLU A 415 -11.20 -32.81 -15.65
CA GLU A 415 -10.08 -33.81 -15.70
C GLU A 415 -8.89 -33.33 -16.51
N LYS A 416 -9.12 -32.58 -17.59
CA LYS A 416 -8.05 -31.98 -18.38
C LYS A 416 -7.35 -30.87 -17.61
N ALA A 417 -8.09 -29.96 -16.97
CA ALA A 417 -7.53 -28.88 -16.15
C ALA A 417 -6.68 -29.46 -14.99
N LEU A 418 -7.16 -30.53 -14.34
CA LEU A 418 -6.40 -31.21 -13.29
C LEU A 418 -5.09 -31.81 -13.82
N LYS A 419 -5.13 -32.49 -15.00
CA LYS A 419 -3.93 -33.04 -15.63
C LYS A 419 -2.95 -31.98 -16.11
N ASP A 420 -3.43 -30.83 -16.57
CA ASP A 420 -2.58 -29.72 -16.99
C ASP A 420 -1.93 -29.06 -15.74
N GLN A 421 -2.63 -28.98 -14.62
CA GLN A 421 -2.12 -28.52 -13.33
C GLN A 421 -1.07 -29.50 -12.74
N GLU A 422 -1.33 -30.82 -12.81
CA GLU A 422 -0.36 -31.85 -12.41
C GLU A 422 0.90 -31.83 -13.28
N LYS A 423 0.74 -31.53 -14.57
CA LYS A 423 1.85 -31.42 -15.53
C LYS A 423 2.68 -30.18 -15.32
N ALA A 424 2.05 -29.05 -14.98
CA ALA A 424 2.74 -27.83 -14.59
C ALA A 424 3.51 -28.02 -13.28
N ALA A 425 2.89 -28.64 -12.28
CA ALA A 425 3.53 -28.99 -11.02
C ALA A 425 4.70 -29.97 -11.19
N ALA A 426 4.57 -30.95 -12.09
CA ALA A 426 5.64 -31.91 -12.42
C ALA A 426 6.80 -31.21 -13.16
N LYS A 427 6.51 -30.24 -14.03
CA LYS A 427 7.52 -29.44 -14.73
C LYS A 427 8.29 -28.55 -13.76
N LEU A 428 7.59 -27.91 -12.82
CA LEU A 428 8.22 -27.14 -11.75
C LEU A 428 9.12 -28.06 -10.88
N ARG A 429 8.64 -29.27 -10.52
CA ARG A 429 9.42 -30.27 -9.77
C ARG A 429 10.68 -30.74 -10.50
N ALA A 430 10.67 -30.76 -11.84
CA ALA A 430 11.82 -31.17 -12.64
C ALA A 430 12.89 -30.06 -12.78
N GLN A 431 12.51 -28.82 -12.60
CA GLN A 431 13.39 -27.66 -12.76
C GLN A 431 14.32 -27.42 -11.55
N TYR A 432 13.96 -27.89 -10.36
CA TYR A 432 14.70 -27.61 -9.12
C TYR A 432 15.02 -28.92 -8.36
N PRO A 433 16.27 -29.31 -8.19
CA PRO A 433 16.64 -30.48 -7.40
C PRO A 433 16.28 -30.28 -5.90
N ALA A 434 15.66 -31.26 -5.30
CA ALA A 434 15.38 -31.24 -3.86
C ALA A 434 16.69 -31.33 -3.09
N THR A 435 16.99 -30.28 -2.29
CA THR A 435 18.25 -30.23 -1.51
C THR A 435 18.05 -30.56 -0.03
N VAL A 436 16.79 -30.48 0.47
CA VAL A 436 16.45 -30.84 1.85
C VAL A 436 15.17 -31.66 1.85
N SER A 437 15.12 -32.75 2.61
CA SER A 437 13.91 -33.54 2.78
C SER A 437 12.89 -32.79 3.65
N GLU A 438 11.59 -33.05 3.44
CA GLU A 438 10.52 -32.49 4.29
C GLU A 438 10.73 -32.84 5.77
N THR A 439 11.29 -34.00 6.07
CA THR A 439 11.62 -34.46 7.42
C THR A 439 12.76 -33.64 8.04
N GLU A 440 13.80 -33.31 7.27
CA GLU A 440 14.90 -32.45 7.73
C GLU A 440 14.44 -31.03 7.95
N PHE A 441 13.53 -30.51 7.10
CA PHE A 441 12.94 -29.20 7.26
C PHE A 441 11.99 -29.14 8.47
N ALA A 442 11.14 -30.14 8.66
CA ALA A 442 10.23 -30.24 9.81
C ALA A 442 10.98 -30.29 11.17
N ALA A 443 12.26 -30.67 11.17
CA ALA A 443 13.11 -30.64 12.34
C ALA A 443 13.66 -29.24 12.68
N GLN A 444 13.49 -28.24 11.81
CA GLN A 444 13.94 -26.87 12.07
C GLN A 444 12.91 -26.09 12.88
N PRO A 445 13.20 -25.69 14.12
CA PRO A 445 12.24 -25.01 14.98
C PRO A 445 12.01 -23.54 14.56
N THR A 446 12.93 -22.95 13.81
CA THR A 446 12.88 -21.54 13.37
C THR A 446 13.29 -21.39 11.91
N VAL A 447 12.67 -20.44 11.21
CA VAL A 447 12.99 -20.08 9.82
C VAL A 447 13.48 -18.65 9.75
N THR A 448 14.75 -18.48 9.36
CA THR A 448 15.38 -17.18 9.12
C THR A 448 15.30 -16.87 7.64
N ALA A 449 14.58 -15.80 7.28
CA ALA A 449 14.33 -15.40 5.90
C ALA A 449 13.95 -13.93 5.82
N ALA A 450 14.02 -13.35 4.63
CA ALA A 450 13.31 -12.12 4.34
C ALA A 450 11.79 -12.34 4.49
N ALA A 451 11.11 -11.48 5.27
CA ALA A 451 9.73 -11.69 5.69
C ALA A 451 9.51 -13.07 6.38
N ALA A 452 10.36 -13.39 7.36
CA ALA A 452 10.36 -14.66 8.08
C ALA A 452 9.00 -15.08 8.63
N LYS A 453 8.16 -14.10 9.05
CA LYS A 453 6.80 -14.34 9.50
C LYS A 453 5.92 -14.95 8.40
N ALA A 454 5.95 -14.40 7.19
CA ALA A 454 5.15 -14.91 6.08
C ALA A 454 5.52 -16.37 5.74
N LEU A 455 6.82 -16.67 5.74
CA LEU A 455 7.32 -18.03 5.54
C LEU A 455 6.85 -18.97 6.65
N ALA A 456 7.00 -18.60 7.92
CA ALA A 456 6.57 -19.41 9.06
C ALA A 456 5.05 -19.66 9.05
N THR A 457 4.25 -18.63 8.71
CA THR A 457 2.79 -18.75 8.56
C THR A 457 2.44 -19.77 7.47
N HIS A 458 3.10 -19.69 6.30
CA HIS A 458 2.88 -20.61 5.19
C HIS A 458 3.21 -22.07 5.58
N LEU A 459 4.28 -22.30 6.33
CA LEU A 459 4.69 -23.63 6.80
C LEU A 459 3.74 -24.19 7.85
N ARG A 460 3.31 -23.37 8.80
CA ARG A 460 2.36 -23.78 9.85
C ARG A 460 1.00 -24.19 9.29
N VAL A 461 0.52 -23.50 8.29
CA VAL A 461 -0.70 -23.88 7.57
C VAL A 461 -0.60 -25.28 6.97
N ARG A 462 0.61 -25.73 6.64
CA ARG A 462 0.90 -27.08 6.11
C ARG A 462 1.20 -28.09 7.20
N GLY A 463 1.03 -27.75 8.46
CA GLY A 463 1.25 -28.64 9.62
C GLY A 463 2.69 -28.69 10.11
N LEU A 464 3.58 -27.84 9.58
CA LEU A 464 4.97 -27.73 10.03
C LEU A 464 5.07 -26.69 11.15
N ASN A 465 5.37 -27.13 12.36
CA ASN A 465 5.40 -26.25 13.53
C ASN A 465 6.71 -25.42 13.61
N THR A 466 6.81 -24.39 12.79
CA THR A 466 7.97 -23.51 12.71
C THR A 466 7.69 -22.13 13.30
N GLU A 467 8.71 -21.48 13.84
CA GLU A 467 8.67 -20.10 14.33
C GLU A 467 9.47 -19.16 13.38
N PRO A 468 9.08 -17.89 13.25
CA PRO A 468 9.92 -16.92 12.55
C PRO A 468 11.24 -16.70 13.27
N GLY A 469 12.34 -16.74 12.51
CA GLY A 469 13.67 -16.40 12.95
C GLY A 469 14.02 -14.94 12.70
N ASP A 470 15.27 -14.68 12.28
CA ASP A 470 15.72 -13.34 11.97
C ASP A 470 15.17 -12.87 10.63
N ASP A 471 14.79 -11.58 10.58
CA ASP A 471 14.14 -10.95 9.43
C ASP A 471 14.82 -9.60 9.13
N PRO A 472 15.52 -9.46 8.00
CA PRO A 472 16.19 -8.23 7.63
C PRO A 472 15.21 -7.08 7.35
N LEU A 473 13.96 -7.35 6.96
CA LEU A 473 12.95 -6.31 6.78
C LEU A 473 12.65 -5.59 8.10
N LEU A 474 12.47 -6.33 9.19
CA LEU A 474 12.21 -5.76 10.51
C LEU A 474 13.43 -4.99 11.04
N MET A 475 14.67 -5.49 10.82
CA MET A 475 15.88 -4.77 11.18
C MET A 475 16.00 -3.45 10.42
N ALA A 476 15.81 -3.47 9.09
CA ALA A 476 15.86 -2.27 8.25
C ALA A 476 14.74 -1.28 8.59
N TYR A 477 13.56 -1.77 8.94
CA TYR A 477 12.44 -0.94 9.38
C TYR A 477 12.74 -0.23 10.72
N LEU A 478 13.45 -0.87 11.65
CA LEU A 478 13.90 -0.23 12.91
C LEU A 478 15.01 0.80 12.67
N LEU A 479 15.82 0.63 11.62
CA LEU A 479 16.80 1.64 11.20
C LEU A 479 16.12 2.85 10.59
N ASP A 480 15.14 2.62 9.72
CA ASP A 480 14.33 3.68 9.10
C ASP A 480 12.94 3.12 8.75
N PRO A 481 11.86 3.65 9.35
CA PRO A 481 10.49 3.21 9.05
C PRO A 481 10.01 3.43 7.60
N ALA A 482 10.80 4.09 6.76
CA ALA A 482 10.54 4.16 5.32
C ALA A 482 10.87 2.84 4.58
N ASN A 483 11.63 1.93 5.21
CA ASN A 483 11.93 0.60 4.69
C ASN A 483 10.76 -0.36 4.95
N THR A 484 9.74 -0.32 4.12
CA THR A 484 8.51 -1.11 4.27
C THR A 484 8.45 -2.34 3.36
N THR A 485 9.39 -2.49 2.43
CA THR A 485 9.48 -3.60 1.47
C THR A 485 10.91 -4.07 1.29
N MET A 486 11.07 -5.36 0.96
CA MET A 486 12.40 -5.92 0.67
C MET A 486 13.07 -5.27 -0.54
N SER A 487 12.31 -4.81 -1.52
CA SER A 487 12.86 -4.04 -2.66
C SER A 487 13.49 -2.71 -2.22
N ALA A 488 12.86 -2.00 -1.28
CA ALA A 488 13.44 -0.78 -0.70
C ALA A 488 14.70 -1.08 0.12
N VAL A 489 14.67 -2.17 0.91
CA VAL A 489 15.80 -2.61 1.73
C VAL A 489 16.99 -3.02 0.85
N ALA A 490 16.78 -3.85 -0.16
CA ALA A 490 17.83 -4.26 -1.09
C ALA A 490 18.41 -3.06 -1.86
N GLY A 491 17.55 -2.19 -2.38
CA GLY A 491 18.00 -0.97 -3.06
C GLY A 491 18.84 -0.06 -2.18
N ARG A 492 18.50 0.04 -0.88
CA ARG A 492 19.23 0.92 0.05
C ARG A 492 20.53 0.33 0.58
N TYR A 493 20.53 -0.94 0.99
CA TYR A 493 21.65 -1.55 1.71
C TYR A 493 22.53 -2.45 0.85
N LEU A 494 22.00 -3.04 -0.24
CA LEU A 494 22.78 -3.85 -1.18
C LEU A 494 23.09 -3.09 -2.49
N ASN A 495 22.48 -1.92 -2.70
CA ASN A 495 22.52 -1.20 -3.97
C ASN A 495 22.15 -2.09 -5.19
N ALA A 496 21.20 -3.00 -4.99
CA ALA A 496 20.77 -3.99 -5.96
C ALA A 496 19.24 -4.15 -5.93
N PRO A 497 18.61 -4.60 -7.03
CA PRO A 497 17.20 -4.99 -7.02
C PRO A 497 17.01 -6.21 -6.12
N TRP A 498 15.83 -6.35 -5.54
CA TRP A 498 15.45 -7.57 -4.82
C TRP A 498 15.33 -8.71 -5.84
N PRO A 499 16.01 -9.84 -5.65
CA PRO A 499 15.99 -10.93 -6.62
C PRO A 499 14.59 -11.55 -6.79
N ASP A 500 14.28 -12.04 -8.00
CA ASP A 500 13.00 -12.69 -8.29
C ASP A 500 13.04 -14.20 -7.95
N ASP A 501 14.23 -14.81 -7.99
CA ASP A 501 14.40 -16.24 -7.70
C ASP A 501 14.74 -16.50 -6.22
N ALA A 502 14.43 -17.72 -5.76
CA ALA A 502 14.60 -18.12 -4.37
C ALA A 502 16.07 -18.14 -3.92
N ALA A 503 16.99 -18.55 -4.80
CA ALA A 503 18.42 -18.63 -4.47
C ALA A 503 19.01 -17.22 -4.31
N GLY A 504 18.68 -16.30 -5.22
CA GLY A 504 19.05 -14.90 -5.13
C GLY A 504 18.50 -14.24 -3.87
N ARG A 505 17.24 -14.52 -3.51
CA ARG A 505 16.63 -14.03 -2.26
C ARG A 505 17.33 -14.55 -1.03
N ALA A 506 17.71 -15.84 -1.00
CA ALA A 506 18.47 -16.40 0.10
C ALA A 506 19.85 -15.72 0.26
N ALA A 507 20.57 -15.53 -0.85
CA ALA A 507 21.86 -14.86 -0.87
C ALA A 507 21.75 -13.39 -0.42
N ALA A 508 20.78 -12.64 -0.93
CA ALA A 508 20.52 -11.27 -0.53
C ALA A 508 20.11 -11.17 0.94
N THR A 509 19.29 -12.10 1.44
CA THR A 509 18.93 -12.19 2.86
C THR A 509 20.17 -12.40 3.73
N ALA A 510 21.07 -13.31 3.34
CA ALA A 510 22.31 -13.56 4.04
C ALA A 510 23.20 -12.31 4.14
N GLN A 511 23.34 -11.58 3.02
CA GLN A 511 24.10 -10.33 2.99
C GLN A 511 23.46 -9.26 3.91
N LEU A 512 22.15 -9.11 3.88
CA LEU A 512 21.46 -8.15 4.73
C LEU A 512 21.57 -8.50 6.22
N LEU A 513 21.50 -9.78 6.58
CA LEU A 513 21.69 -10.25 7.96
C LEU A 513 23.15 -10.08 8.44
N HIS A 514 24.10 -9.95 7.52
CA HIS A 514 25.47 -9.56 7.85
C HIS A 514 25.61 -8.04 8.04
N LEU A 515 24.93 -7.25 7.19
CA LEU A 515 25.09 -5.78 7.15
C LEU A 515 24.24 -5.04 8.20
N LEU A 516 22.98 -5.47 8.45
CA LEU A 516 22.04 -4.68 9.25
C LEU A 516 22.26 -4.75 10.78
N PRO A 517 22.60 -5.91 11.41
CA PRO A 517 22.75 -5.97 12.87
C PRO A 517 23.80 -5.01 13.45
N PRO A 518 24.97 -4.78 12.83
CA PRO A 518 25.93 -3.79 13.32
C PRO A 518 25.42 -2.35 13.29
N LEU A 519 24.46 -2.03 12.43
CA LEU A 519 23.87 -0.69 12.30
C LEU A 519 22.82 -0.41 13.38
N LEU A 520 22.32 -1.44 14.07
CA LEU A 520 21.40 -1.28 15.19
C LEU A 520 22.20 -0.92 16.44
N ASP A 521 21.92 0.26 17.03
CA ASP A 521 22.41 0.57 18.38
C ASP A 521 21.80 -0.39 19.42
N ASP A 522 22.28 -0.35 20.66
CA ASP A 522 21.85 -1.28 21.70
C ASP A 522 20.36 -1.20 21.97
N THR A 523 19.76 0.00 21.90
CA THR A 523 18.33 0.22 22.13
C THR A 523 17.48 -0.42 21.02
N ARG A 524 17.84 -0.18 19.74
CA ARG A 524 17.13 -0.78 18.61
C ARG A 524 17.38 -2.28 18.50
N ARG A 525 18.55 -2.75 18.91
CA ARG A 525 18.86 -4.19 19.01
C ARG A 525 17.97 -4.85 20.06
N ALA A 526 17.82 -4.25 21.24
CA ALA A 526 16.89 -4.72 22.27
C ALA A 526 15.44 -4.71 21.75
N LEU A 527 15.01 -3.62 21.10
CA LEU A 527 13.68 -3.52 20.49
C LEU A 527 13.42 -4.63 19.46
N TYR A 528 14.44 -4.99 18.66
CA TYR A 528 14.35 -6.10 17.72
C TYR A 528 14.20 -7.45 18.43
N HIS A 529 15.11 -7.78 19.35
CA HIS A 529 15.16 -9.09 19.99
C HIS A 529 14.06 -9.31 21.02
N ASP A 530 13.67 -8.28 21.77
CA ASP A 530 12.72 -8.40 22.87
C ASP A 530 11.28 -8.12 22.45
N MET A 531 11.07 -7.48 21.28
CA MET A 531 9.74 -7.10 20.84
C MET A 531 9.42 -7.57 19.41
N GLU A 532 10.09 -7.05 18.36
CA GLU A 532 9.65 -7.27 16.98
C GLU A 532 9.77 -8.74 16.54
N ARG A 533 10.91 -9.37 16.83
CA ARG A 533 11.12 -10.77 16.48
C ARG A 533 10.18 -11.73 17.26
N PRO A 534 10.03 -11.66 18.59
CA PRO A 534 9.05 -12.47 19.31
C PRO A 534 7.61 -12.24 18.85
N LEU A 535 7.25 -10.98 18.56
CA LEU A 535 5.92 -10.64 18.05
C LEU A 535 5.61 -11.33 16.72
N SER A 536 6.61 -11.52 15.85
CA SER A 536 6.41 -12.25 14.59
C SER A 536 5.82 -13.65 14.82
N GLY A 537 6.26 -14.36 15.84
CA GLY A 537 5.73 -15.66 16.25
C GLY A 537 4.28 -15.59 16.74
N VAL A 538 3.95 -14.57 17.55
CA VAL A 538 2.57 -14.32 18.01
C VAL A 538 1.65 -14.09 16.81
N LEU A 539 2.05 -13.19 15.91
CA LEU A 539 1.26 -12.87 14.73
C LEU A 539 1.10 -14.06 13.78
N THR A 540 2.13 -14.88 13.62
CA THR A 540 2.05 -16.14 12.87
C THR A 540 0.94 -17.03 13.43
N ARG A 541 0.87 -17.21 14.73
CA ARG A 541 -0.19 -18.01 15.39
C ARG A 541 -1.57 -17.42 15.22
N MET A 542 -1.72 -16.10 15.33
CA MET A 542 -2.98 -15.38 15.10
C MET A 542 -3.46 -15.53 13.66
N GLU A 543 -2.58 -15.31 12.67
CA GLU A 543 -2.87 -15.44 11.25
C GLU A 543 -3.31 -16.86 10.88
N VAL A 544 -2.60 -17.88 11.38
CA VAL A 544 -2.96 -19.29 11.13
C VAL A 544 -4.27 -19.67 11.82
N ARG A 545 -4.52 -19.15 13.01
CA ARG A 545 -5.77 -19.40 13.74
C ARG A 545 -6.97 -18.76 13.04
N GLY A 546 -6.88 -17.48 12.68
CA GLY A 546 -7.98 -16.71 12.12
C GLY A 546 -9.15 -16.54 13.12
N VAL A 547 -10.22 -15.90 12.68
CA VAL A 547 -11.44 -15.65 13.48
C VAL A 547 -12.65 -16.28 12.83
N GLN A 548 -13.53 -16.87 13.61
CA GLN A 548 -14.75 -17.49 13.08
C GLN A 548 -15.77 -16.43 12.68
N LEU A 549 -16.41 -16.65 11.51
CA LEU A 549 -17.35 -15.72 10.92
C LEU A 549 -18.69 -16.43 10.65
N ASP A 550 -19.79 -15.84 11.13
CA ASP A 550 -21.13 -16.24 10.73
C ASP A 550 -21.45 -15.64 9.34
N SER A 551 -21.10 -16.41 8.31
CA SER A 551 -21.28 -15.99 6.92
C SER A 551 -22.76 -15.88 6.53
N GLU A 552 -23.65 -16.66 7.15
CA GLU A 552 -25.08 -16.64 6.87
C GLU A 552 -25.70 -15.35 7.44
N TYR A 553 -25.38 -15.02 8.67
CA TYR A 553 -25.80 -13.77 9.30
C TYR A 553 -25.37 -12.55 8.47
N LEU A 554 -24.10 -12.49 8.03
CA LEU A 554 -23.60 -11.37 7.24
C LEU A 554 -24.23 -11.29 5.84
N ARG A 555 -24.53 -12.42 5.20
CA ARG A 555 -25.31 -12.42 3.94
C ARG A 555 -26.72 -11.91 4.14
N GLY A 556 -27.37 -12.31 5.23
CA GLY A 556 -28.67 -11.77 5.62
C GLY A 556 -28.65 -10.27 5.84
N LEU A 557 -27.64 -9.77 6.57
CA LEU A 557 -27.44 -8.34 6.78
C LEU A 557 -27.13 -7.58 5.47
N SER A 558 -26.36 -8.19 4.55
CA SER A 558 -26.10 -7.64 3.21
C SER A 558 -27.39 -7.49 2.39
N ALA A 559 -28.27 -8.50 2.44
CA ALA A 559 -29.55 -8.45 1.74
C ALA A 559 -30.48 -7.36 2.31
N ALA A 560 -30.57 -7.25 3.64
CA ALA A 560 -31.35 -6.19 4.30
C ALA A 560 -30.80 -4.79 3.98
N THR A 561 -29.47 -4.64 3.96
CA THR A 561 -28.80 -3.39 3.58
C THR A 561 -29.07 -3.04 2.11
N ALA A 562 -29.06 -4.03 1.21
CA ALA A 562 -29.40 -3.82 -0.20
C ALA A 562 -30.84 -3.29 -0.38
N ALA A 563 -31.80 -3.86 0.34
CA ALA A 563 -33.18 -3.38 0.31
C ALA A 563 -33.31 -1.94 0.84
N ARG A 564 -32.59 -1.61 1.92
CA ARG A 564 -32.56 -0.23 2.46
C ARG A 564 -31.94 0.75 1.47
N LEU A 565 -30.84 0.39 0.82
CA LEU A 565 -30.18 1.20 -0.22
C LEU A 565 -31.15 1.50 -1.38
N GLN A 566 -31.97 0.56 -1.80
CA GLN A 566 -32.94 0.74 -2.87
C GLN A 566 -34.05 1.73 -2.46
N ILE A 567 -34.51 1.68 -1.21
CA ILE A 567 -35.46 2.66 -0.66
C ILE A 567 -34.84 4.05 -0.65
N LEU A 568 -33.60 4.17 -0.16
CA LEU A 568 -32.88 5.45 -0.12
C LEU A 568 -32.60 6.02 -1.52
N GLU A 569 -32.25 5.18 -2.49
CA GLU A 569 -32.06 5.59 -3.89
C GLU A 569 -33.34 6.20 -4.47
N THR A 570 -34.49 5.52 -4.30
CA THR A 570 -35.79 6.04 -4.70
C THR A 570 -36.12 7.38 -4.01
N GLN A 571 -35.85 7.47 -2.71
CA GLN A 571 -36.08 8.69 -1.94
C GLN A 571 -35.19 9.84 -2.42
N ILE A 572 -33.89 9.59 -2.65
CA ILE A 572 -32.93 10.58 -3.13
C ILE A 572 -33.33 11.09 -4.53
N HIS A 573 -33.74 10.21 -5.44
CA HIS A 573 -34.23 10.59 -6.77
C HIS A 573 -35.51 11.42 -6.70
N SER A 574 -36.42 11.05 -5.84
CA SER A 574 -37.65 11.83 -5.60
C SER A 574 -37.36 13.23 -5.07
N LEU A 575 -36.42 13.35 -4.11
CA LEU A 575 -36.01 14.65 -3.54
C LEU A 575 -35.20 15.51 -4.52
N ALA A 576 -34.49 14.89 -5.45
CA ALA A 576 -33.78 15.55 -6.52
C ALA A 576 -34.69 15.96 -7.71
N GLY A 577 -35.91 15.41 -7.77
CA GLY A 577 -36.84 15.63 -8.88
C GLY A 577 -36.48 14.89 -10.19
N ARG A 578 -35.45 14.07 -10.19
CA ARG A 578 -35.01 13.25 -11.33
C ARG A 578 -34.12 12.09 -10.92
N GLU A 579 -33.96 11.11 -11.79
CA GLU A 579 -32.97 10.05 -11.64
C GLU A 579 -31.56 10.55 -12.01
N PHE A 580 -30.55 10.11 -11.27
CA PHE A 580 -29.15 10.36 -11.53
C PHE A 580 -28.27 9.30 -10.87
N GLN A 581 -27.01 9.19 -11.26
CA GLN A 581 -26.05 8.30 -10.62
C GLN A 581 -25.56 8.89 -9.30
N ILE A 582 -26.08 8.44 -8.16
CA ILE A 582 -25.73 8.93 -6.81
C ILE A 582 -24.23 8.77 -6.54
N ARG A 583 -23.58 7.73 -7.10
CA ARG A 583 -22.13 7.49 -7.01
C ARG A 583 -21.30 8.44 -7.86
N SER A 584 -21.90 9.08 -8.87
CA SER A 584 -21.22 10.08 -9.70
C SER A 584 -21.06 11.38 -8.94
N ARG A 585 -19.82 11.71 -8.60
CA ARG A 585 -19.49 12.96 -7.89
C ARG A 585 -19.99 14.20 -8.66
N ASP A 586 -19.86 14.18 -9.98
CA ASP A 586 -20.21 15.33 -10.84
C ASP A 586 -21.72 15.53 -10.94
N GLN A 587 -22.48 14.44 -11.11
CA GLN A 587 -23.94 14.53 -11.13
C GLN A 587 -24.50 14.93 -9.77
N LEU A 588 -23.93 14.40 -8.68
CA LEU A 588 -24.36 14.75 -7.33
C LEU A 588 -24.01 16.22 -7.00
N GLU A 589 -22.84 16.72 -7.43
CA GLU A 589 -22.46 18.12 -7.27
C GLU A 589 -23.49 19.04 -7.95
N ALA A 590 -23.86 18.74 -9.20
CA ALA A 590 -24.87 19.50 -9.95
C ALA A 590 -26.24 19.48 -9.26
N VAL A 591 -26.71 18.30 -8.82
CA VAL A 591 -27.98 18.17 -8.12
C VAL A 591 -27.99 19.01 -6.85
N LEU A 592 -26.96 18.88 -5.99
CA LEU A 592 -26.97 19.55 -4.70
C LEU A 592 -26.83 21.07 -4.80
N TYR A 593 -25.92 21.54 -5.64
CA TYR A 593 -25.51 22.95 -5.61
C TYR A 593 -26.09 23.77 -6.77
N ASP A 594 -26.39 23.19 -7.91
CA ASP A 594 -26.94 23.93 -9.05
C ASP A 594 -28.47 23.80 -9.15
N GLU A 595 -29.01 22.57 -8.90
CA GLU A 595 -30.45 22.32 -9.04
C GLU A 595 -31.20 22.61 -7.74
N LEU A 596 -30.70 22.14 -6.57
CA LEU A 596 -31.32 22.36 -5.27
C LEU A 596 -30.84 23.66 -4.59
N GLY A 597 -29.81 24.33 -5.12
CA GLY A 597 -29.32 25.61 -4.64
C GLY A 597 -28.74 25.61 -3.21
N LEU A 598 -28.28 24.46 -2.71
CA LEU A 598 -27.70 24.36 -1.37
C LEU A 598 -26.42 25.19 -1.26
N ALA A 599 -26.15 25.69 -0.04
CA ALA A 599 -24.96 26.50 0.19
C ALA A 599 -23.70 25.68 -0.08
N SER A 600 -22.94 26.03 -1.13
CA SER A 600 -21.72 25.31 -1.46
C SER A 600 -20.60 25.61 -0.48
N GLY A 601 -20.02 24.58 0.12
CA GLY A 601 -18.76 24.66 0.87
C GLY A 601 -17.58 25.08 -0.05
N LYS A 602 -16.37 25.11 0.52
CA LYS A 602 -15.14 25.47 -0.21
C LYS A 602 -14.94 24.57 -1.43
N LYS A 603 -14.62 25.18 -2.57
CA LYS A 603 -14.18 24.44 -3.77
C LYS A 603 -12.92 23.65 -3.45
N THR A 604 -12.81 22.46 -4.02
CA THR A 604 -11.62 21.63 -3.89
C THR A 604 -10.43 22.32 -4.58
N LYS A 605 -9.30 22.44 -3.91
CA LYS A 605 -8.10 23.09 -4.45
C LYS A 605 -7.58 22.45 -5.74
N LEU A 606 -7.84 21.15 -5.91
CA LEU A 606 -7.29 20.35 -7.02
C LEU A 606 -8.12 20.44 -8.30
N THR A 607 -9.45 20.47 -8.18
CA THR A 607 -10.36 20.39 -9.35
C THR A 607 -11.24 21.62 -9.53
N GLY A 608 -11.18 22.60 -8.61
CA GLY A 608 -12.08 23.75 -8.60
C GLY A 608 -13.56 23.39 -8.36
N LYS A 609 -13.91 22.09 -8.23
CA LYS A 609 -15.27 21.61 -8.01
C LYS A 609 -15.68 21.71 -6.55
N ARG A 610 -16.97 21.82 -6.29
CA ARG A 610 -17.52 21.86 -4.92
C ARG A 610 -17.47 20.47 -4.32
N SER A 611 -17.06 20.39 -3.06
CA SER A 611 -16.90 19.11 -2.38
C SER A 611 -18.27 18.50 -2.02
N THR A 612 -18.45 17.24 -2.36
CA THR A 612 -19.59 16.41 -1.91
C THR A 612 -19.18 15.40 -0.84
N ALA A 613 -17.98 15.54 -0.23
CA ALA A 613 -17.52 14.66 0.84
C ALA A 613 -18.40 14.81 2.08
N VAL A 614 -18.45 13.79 2.95
CA VAL A 614 -19.24 13.76 4.19
C VAL A 614 -19.02 15.04 5.01
N ALA A 615 -17.77 15.47 5.22
CA ALA A 615 -17.43 16.67 5.97
C ALA A 615 -17.99 17.99 5.34
N ALA A 616 -18.29 17.99 4.04
CA ALA A 616 -18.91 19.13 3.38
C ALA A 616 -20.44 19.07 3.42
N LEU A 617 -21.01 17.87 3.52
CA LEU A 617 -22.46 17.66 3.57
C LEU A 617 -23.00 17.71 5.00
N GLU A 618 -22.24 17.29 6.01
CA GLU A 618 -22.69 17.26 7.40
C GLU A 618 -23.21 18.61 7.93
N PRO A 619 -22.57 19.77 7.64
CA PRO A 619 -23.13 21.08 8.02
C PRO A 619 -24.46 21.42 7.35
N LEU A 620 -24.79 20.77 6.22
CA LEU A 620 -26.03 21.00 5.44
C LEU A 620 -27.14 20.01 5.82
N ARG A 621 -26.93 19.18 6.86
CA ARG A 621 -27.85 18.11 7.28
C ARG A 621 -29.30 18.58 7.44
N ASP A 622 -29.49 19.75 8.02
CA ASP A 622 -30.79 20.30 8.33
C ASP A 622 -31.34 21.26 7.25
N GLU A 623 -30.53 21.55 6.19
CA GLU A 623 -30.94 22.46 5.12
C GLU A 623 -31.87 21.78 4.10
N HIS A 624 -31.68 20.48 3.84
CA HIS A 624 -32.50 19.76 2.89
C HIS A 624 -32.56 18.26 3.19
N PRO A 625 -33.75 17.60 3.11
CA PRO A 625 -33.93 16.18 3.46
C PRO A 625 -33.12 15.19 2.60
N ILE A 626 -32.61 15.62 1.44
CA ILE A 626 -31.72 14.81 0.60
C ILE A 626 -30.37 14.52 1.31
N ILE A 627 -29.90 15.43 2.15
CA ILE A 627 -28.56 15.32 2.79
C ILE A 627 -28.49 14.14 3.76
N PRO A 628 -29.38 14.00 4.77
CA PRO A 628 -29.36 12.82 5.63
C PRO A 628 -29.55 11.51 4.86
N ALA A 629 -30.42 11.49 3.82
CA ALA A 629 -30.60 10.31 2.97
C ALA A 629 -29.31 9.94 2.20
N LEU A 630 -28.58 10.91 1.67
CA LEU A 630 -27.29 10.71 1.00
C LEU A 630 -26.21 10.22 1.96
N LEU A 631 -26.15 10.77 3.17
CA LEU A 631 -25.17 10.35 4.19
C LEU A 631 -25.41 8.90 4.61
N GLU A 632 -26.67 8.52 4.87
CA GLU A 632 -27.06 7.13 5.17
C GLU A 632 -26.76 6.20 3.97
N TYR A 633 -27.15 6.59 2.76
CA TYR A 633 -26.87 5.81 1.55
C TYR A 633 -25.37 5.49 1.39
N ARG A 634 -24.52 6.49 1.54
CA ARG A 634 -23.06 6.32 1.40
C ARG A 634 -22.45 5.46 2.50
N GLU A 635 -22.93 5.61 3.72
CA GLU A 635 -22.47 4.77 4.83
C GLU A 635 -22.82 3.31 4.57
N LEU A 636 -24.10 3.02 4.29
CA LEU A 636 -24.57 1.66 4.04
C LEU A 636 -23.91 1.03 2.80
N GLU A 637 -23.74 1.80 1.72
CA GLU A 637 -23.06 1.34 0.52
C GLU A 637 -21.61 0.95 0.80
N LYS A 638 -20.87 1.81 1.54
CA LYS A 638 -19.50 1.53 1.94
C LYS A 638 -19.41 0.29 2.81
N LEU A 639 -20.29 0.14 3.80
CA LEU A 639 -20.29 -1.02 4.69
C LEU A 639 -20.59 -2.31 3.93
N ARG A 640 -21.60 -2.28 3.03
CA ARG A 640 -21.95 -3.41 2.20
C ARG A 640 -20.81 -3.82 1.28
N GLY A 641 -20.25 -2.89 0.51
CA GLY A 641 -19.21 -3.18 -0.48
C GLY A 641 -17.84 -3.51 0.15
N THR A 642 -17.55 -3.03 1.37
CA THR A 642 -16.24 -3.26 2.02
C THR A 642 -16.24 -4.49 2.91
N TYR A 643 -17.39 -4.82 3.58
CA TYR A 643 -17.42 -5.86 4.60
C TYR A 643 -18.49 -6.92 4.32
N LEU A 644 -19.78 -6.54 4.15
CA LEU A 644 -20.86 -7.51 4.13
C LEU A 644 -20.81 -8.45 2.93
N GLU A 645 -20.41 -7.98 1.76
CA GLU A 645 -20.26 -8.82 0.57
C GLU A 645 -18.91 -9.57 0.53
N PRO A 646 -17.74 -8.92 0.78
CA PRO A 646 -16.46 -9.60 0.64
C PRO A 646 -16.17 -10.60 1.76
N LEU A 647 -16.43 -10.27 3.04
CA LEU A 647 -15.99 -11.09 4.17
C LEU A 647 -16.50 -12.53 4.14
N PRO A 648 -17.81 -12.81 3.85
CA PRO A 648 -18.29 -14.18 3.73
C PRO A 648 -17.62 -15.02 2.64
N ASN A 649 -17.09 -14.36 1.61
CA ASN A 649 -16.40 -15.02 0.48
C ASN A 649 -14.91 -15.24 0.74
N LEU A 650 -14.35 -14.60 1.76
CA LEU A 650 -12.97 -14.74 2.20
C LEU A 650 -12.78 -15.77 3.32
N VAL A 651 -13.88 -16.36 3.83
CA VAL A 651 -13.79 -17.44 4.80
C VAL A 651 -13.13 -18.65 4.14
N ASN A 652 -12.06 -19.13 4.76
CA ASN A 652 -11.37 -20.31 4.29
C ASN A 652 -12.23 -21.56 4.50
N PRO A 653 -12.59 -22.30 3.43
CA PRO A 653 -13.51 -23.43 3.55
C PRO A 653 -12.94 -24.63 4.33
N THR A 654 -11.60 -24.72 4.45
CA THR A 654 -10.95 -25.79 5.22
C THR A 654 -11.00 -25.51 6.72
N THR A 655 -10.76 -24.27 7.14
CA THR A 655 -10.73 -23.88 8.55
C THR A 655 -12.10 -23.37 9.05
N GLY A 656 -13.01 -22.96 8.16
CA GLY A 656 -14.24 -22.26 8.49
C GLY A 656 -14.02 -20.86 9.08
N ARG A 657 -12.79 -20.32 8.98
CA ARG A 657 -12.39 -19.08 9.63
C ARG A 657 -11.89 -18.05 8.61
N LEU A 658 -11.97 -16.79 8.99
CA LEU A 658 -11.43 -15.66 8.25
C LEU A 658 -10.00 -15.39 8.72
N HIS A 659 -9.06 -15.30 7.80
CA HIS A 659 -7.66 -15.06 8.07
C HIS A 659 -7.25 -13.71 7.53
N THR A 660 -6.61 -12.89 8.36
CA THR A 660 -5.99 -11.62 7.97
C THR A 660 -4.47 -11.74 8.05
N THR A 661 -3.76 -10.86 7.41
CA THR A 661 -2.29 -10.71 7.54
C THR A 661 -1.97 -9.46 8.35
N PHE A 662 -1.11 -9.58 9.37
CA PHE A 662 -0.65 -8.43 10.16
C PHE A 662 0.72 -7.96 9.66
N ALA A 663 0.80 -6.74 9.14
CA ALA A 663 2.07 -6.13 8.73
C ALA A 663 2.72 -5.37 9.89
N GLN A 664 3.95 -5.75 10.25
CA GLN A 664 4.73 -5.11 11.31
C GLN A 664 5.48 -3.87 10.83
N ALA A 665 5.93 -3.87 9.55
CA ALA A 665 6.76 -2.82 8.95
C ALA A 665 5.98 -1.88 8.04
N ALA A 666 4.68 -1.68 8.27
CA ALA A 666 3.83 -0.88 7.37
C ALA A 666 3.61 0.57 7.84
N VAL A 667 3.66 0.82 9.14
CA VAL A 667 3.28 2.12 9.73
C VAL A 667 4.45 2.72 10.50
N ALA A 668 4.82 3.94 10.17
CA ALA A 668 6.00 4.60 10.75
C ALA A 668 5.96 4.82 12.29
N THR A 669 4.80 4.68 12.93
CA THR A 669 4.65 4.73 14.40
C THR A 669 4.87 3.39 15.08
N GLY A 670 5.10 2.30 14.35
CA GLY A 670 5.20 0.95 14.92
C GLY A 670 3.85 0.24 15.10
N ARG A 671 2.72 0.89 14.80
CA ARG A 671 1.42 0.23 14.83
C ARG A 671 1.36 -0.92 13.83
N LEU A 672 0.66 -2.00 14.17
CA LEU A 672 0.34 -3.07 13.24
C LEU A 672 -0.71 -2.59 12.23
N SER A 673 -0.65 -3.14 11.03
CA SER A 673 -1.69 -2.97 10.01
C SER A 673 -2.27 -4.33 9.65
N SER A 674 -3.60 -4.43 9.54
CA SER A 674 -4.30 -5.65 9.10
C SER A 674 -4.60 -5.53 7.61
N LEU A 675 -4.26 -6.58 6.84
CA LEU A 675 -4.37 -6.61 5.39
C LEU A 675 -5.08 -7.89 4.94
N ASN A 676 -5.77 -7.83 3.85
CA ASN A 676 -6.35 -8.95 3.11
C ASN A 676 -7.15 -9.96 3.97
N PRO A 677 -8.24 -9.56 4.64
CA PRO A 677 -8.90 -8.25 4.68
C PRO A 677 -8.42 -7.36 5.83
N ASN A 678 -8.62 -6.03 5.72
CA ASN A 678 -8.35 -5.12 6.82
C ASN A 678 -9.50 -5.18 7.85
N LEU A 679 -9.27 -5.87 8.95
CA LEU A 679 -10.22 -6.03 10.05
C LEU A 679 -10.16 -4.92 11.10
N GLN A 680 -9.10 -4.07 11.07
CA GLN A 680 -8.94 -2.95 11.99
C GLN A 680 -9.87 -1.77 11.67
N ASN A 681 -10.44 -1.72 10.45
CA ASN A 681 -11.29 -0.63 9.99
C ASN A 681 -12.80 -0.92 10.10
N ILE A 682 -13.20 -2.02 10.75
CA ILE A 682 -14.62 -2.35 10.98
C ILE A 682 -15.20 -1.32 11.95
N PRO A 683 -16.23 -0.54 11.55
CA PRO A 683 -16.73 0.56 12.36
C PRO A 683 -17.32 0.08 13.70
N ILE A 684 -17.14 0.91 14.75
CA ILE A 684 -17.71 0.66 16.08
C ILE A 684 -18.73 1.74 16.47
N ARG A 685 -18.74 2.89 15.79
CA ARG A 685 -19.52 4.06 16.22
C ARG A 685 -20.95 4.04 15.69
N SER A 686 -21.18 3.48 14.50
CA SER A 686 -22.51 3.40 13.90
C SER A 686 -23.21 2.09 14.25
N ASP A 687 -24.55 2.10 14.32
CA ASP A 687 -25.35 0.92 14.57
C ASP A 687 -25.12 -0.16 13.51
N ALA A 688 -25.05 0.25 12.23
CA ALA A 688 -24.76 -0.66 11.13
C ALA A 688 -23.35 -1.30 11.23
N GLY A 689 -22.34 -0.55 11.69
CA GLY A 689 -21.01 -1.08 11.95
C GLY A 689 -20.98 -2.07 13.11
N ARG A 690 -21.75 -1.80 14.16
CA ARG A 690 -21.90 -2.70 15.32
C ARG A 690 -22.54 -4.03 14.93
N GLU A 691 -23.54 -4.02 14.05
CA GLU A 691 -24.15 -5.25 13.53
C GLU A 691 -23.14 -6.13 12.79
N ILE A 692 -22.18 -5.55 12.07
CA ILE A 692 -21.11 -6.34 11.42
C ILE A 692 -20.30 -7.13 12.45
N ARG A 693 -20.02 -6.56 13.62
CA ARG A 693 -19.24 -7.21 14.70
C ARG A 693 -19.96 -8.40 15.31
N LYS A 694 -21.29 -8.48 15.26
CA LYS A 694 -22.06 -9.67 15.67
C LYS A 694 -21.78 -10.90 14.80
N GLY A 695 -21.36 -10.68 13.54
CA GLY A 695 -20.96 -11.75 12.64
C GLY A 695 -19.62 -12.40 13.00
N PHE A 696 -18.80 -11.78 13.86
CA PHE A 696 -17.57 -12.37 14.37
C PHE A 696 -17.86 -13.14 15.64
N ILE A 697 -17.87 -14.45 15.56
CA ILE A 697 -18.37 -15.36 16.62
C ILE A 697 -17.26 -16.23 17.18
N ALA A 698 -17.47 -16.78 18.36
CA ALA A 698 -16.60 -17.81 18.92
C ALA A 698 -16.92 -19.19 18.31
N ALA A 699 -15.93 -20.09 18.35
CA ALA A 699 -16.16 -21.50 18.02
C ALA A 699 -17.08 -22.18 19.04
N PRO A 700 -17.74 -23.29 18.70
CA PRO A 700 -18.58 -24.02 19.63
C PRO A 700 -17.83 -24.41 20.91
N GLY A 701 -18.42 -24.12 22.08
CA GLY A 701 -17.81 -24.33 23.41
C GLY A 701 -16.75 -23.28 23.79
N MET A 702 -16.63 -22.23 23.00
CA MET A 702 -15.72 -21.10 23.24
C MET A 702 -16.51 -19.80 23.39
N CYS A 703 -15.89 -18.80 23.98
CA CYS A 703 -16.38 -17.42 24.01
C CYS A 703 -15.28 -16.47 23.47
N LEU A 704 -15.70 -15.27 23.07
CA LEU A 704 -14.78 -14.17 22.79
C LEU A 704 -14.58 -13.34 24.05
N ILE A 705 -13.33 -12.88 24.22
CA ILE A 705 -12.92 -11.91 25.23
C ILE A 705 -12.33 -10.72 24.48
N SER A 706 -12.92 -9.53 24.66
CA SER A 706 -12.34 -8.27 24.20
C SER A 706 -11.70 -7.57 25.39
N ALA A 707 -10.47 -7.12 25.21
CA ALA A 707 -9.75 -6.34 26.21
C ALA A 707 -9.17 -5.09 25.55
N ASP A 708 -9.58 -3.90 26.01
CA ASP A 708 -9.29 -2.60 25.39
C ASP A 708 -8.62 -1.68 26.40
N TYR A 709 -7.51 -1.05 26.03
CA TYR A 709 -6.87 -0.05 26.88
C TYR A 709 -7.71 1.21 27.00
N SER A 710 -8.08 1.56 28.20
CA SER A 710 -8.82 2.80 28.46
C SER A 710 -7.88 4.01 28.39
N GLN A 711 -8.03 4.81 27.32
CA GLN A 711 -7.34 6.10 27.14
C GLN A 711 -5.81 6.04 27.21
N ILE A 712 -5.19 4.98 26.64
CA ILE A 712 -3.74 4.74 26.74
C ILE A 712 -2.91 5.96 26.30
N GLU A 713 -3.30 6.65 25.21
CA GLU A 713 -2.54 7.79 24.68
C GLU A 713 -2.54 8.98 25.68
N LEU A 714 -3.65 9.21 26.39
CA LEU A 714 -3.72 10.27 27.41
C LEU A 714 -2.94 9.90 28.68
N ARG A 715 -2.93 8.63 29.06
CA ARG A 715 -2.09 8.12 30.17
C ARG A 715 -0.61 8.26 29.85
N LEU A 716 -0.23 7.94 28.59
CA LEU A 716 1.14 8.15 28.12
C LEU A 716 1.51 9.62 28.05
N LEU A 717 0.59 10.48 27.61
CA LEU A 717 0.80 11.94 27.66
C LEU A 717 1.08 12.40 29.10
N ALA A 718 0.26 11.98 30.08
CA ALA A 718 0.45 12.31 31.48
C ALA A 718 1.83 11.86 32.03
N HIS A 719 2.26 10.67 31.61
CA HIS A 719 3.56 10.10 31.98
C HIS A 719 4.74 10.85 31.33
N ILE A 720 4.72 11.03 30.00
CA ILE A 720 5.83 11.59 29.21
C ILE A 720 5.95 13.11 29.41
N ALA A 721 4.81 13.82 29.46
CA ALA A 721 4.78 15.24 29.73
C ALA A 721 5.15 15.58 31.19
N ASP A 722 5.10 14.59 32.07
CA ASP A 722 5.33 14.71 33.51
C ASP A 722 4.41 15.80 34.15
N ASP A 723 3.14 15.77 33.72
CA ASP A 723 2.16 16.74 34.22
C ASP A 723 1.48 16.23 35.49
N PRO A 724 1.68 16.90 36.66
CA PRO A 724 1.22 16.40 37.96
C PRO A 724 -0.31 16.37 38.06
N LEU A 725 -1.03 17.32 37.45
CA LEU A 725 -2.50 17.36 37.52
C LEU A 725 -3.13 16.23 36.70
N MET A 726 -2.59 15.95 35.52
CA MET A 726 -3.03 14.79 34.74
C MET A 726 -2.70 13.48 35.43
N GLN A 727 -1.49 13.37 36.01
CA GLN A 727 -1.09 12.16 36.74
C GLN A 727 -1.99 11.89 37.91
N GLN A 728 -2.28 12.94 38.72
CA GLN A 728 -3.20 12.86 39.86
C GLN A 728 -4.60 12.39 39.41
N ALA A 729 -5.15 12.99 38.35
CA ALA A 729 -6.47 12.60 37.84
C ALA A 729 -6.55 11.10 37.51
N PHE A 730 -5.52 10.54 36.85
CA PHE A 730 -5.46 9.11 36.53
C PHE A 730 -5.19 8.22 37.74
N GLN A 731 -4.40 8.66 38.71
CA GLN A 731 -4.15 7.92 39.95
C GLN A 731 -5.40 7.83 40.84
N GLU A 732 -6.23 8.87 40.86
CA GLU A 732 -7.51 8.91 41.53
C GLU A 732 -8.63 8.16 40.80
N GLY A 733 -8.39 7.69 39.56
CA GLY A 733 -9.43 7.07 38.72
C GLY A 733 -10.53 8.02 38.26
N ALA A 734 -10.24 9.33 38.22
CA ALA A 734 -11.21 10.34 37.82
C ALA A 734 -11.51 10.29 36.32
N ASP A 735 -12.70 10.78 35.93
CA ASP A 735 -13.01 11.03 34.52
C ASP A 735 -12.16 12.19 34.00
N ILE A 736 -11.06 11.90 33.31
CA ILE A 736 -10.10 12.90 32.83
C ILE A 736 -10.76 14.00 32.00
N HIS A 737 -11.79 13.69 31.21
CA HIS A 737 -12.47 14.69 30.40
C HIS A 737 -13.34 15.62 31.24
N ARG A 738 -13.98 15.09 32.27
CA ARG A 738 -14.77 15.88 33.23
C ARG A 738 -13.84 16.72 34.09
N ARG A 739 -12.74 16.14 34.58
CA ARG A 739 -11.72 16.85 35.38
C ARG A 739 -11.07 17.98 34.56
N THR A 740 -10.71 17.72 33.30
CA THR A 740 -10.20 18.77 32.40
C THR A 740 -11.20 19.90 32.21
N ALA A 741 -12.49 19.58 31.97
CA ALA A 741 -13.52 20.59 31.83
C ALA A 741 -13.64 21.45 33.08
N ALA A 742 -13.64 20.84 34.27
CA ALA A 742 -13.72 21.54 35.55
C ALA A 742 -12.54 22.51 35.76
N GLN A 743 -11.33 22.02 35.54
CA GLN A 743 -10.10 22.79 35.72
C GLN A 743 -9.99 23.95 34.72
N VAL A 744 -10.26 23.70 33.43
CA VAL A 744 -10.18 24.74 32.38
C VAL A 744 -11.27 25.79 32.52
N LEU A 745 -12.47 25.41 32.94
CA LEU A 745 -13.60 26.35 33.12
C LEU A 745 -13.66 26.96 34.51
N GLY A 746 -12.84 26.50 35.47
CA GLY A 746 -12.88 26.94 36.86
C GLY A 746 -14.18 26.59 37.58
N LEU A 747 -14.78 25.43 37.24
CA LEU A 747 -16.07 24.94 37.76
C LEU A 747 -15.88 23.72 38.67
N ASP A 748 -16.85 23.48 39.53
CA ASP A 748 -16.89 22.21 40.27
C ASP A 748 -17.14 21.05 39.33
N GLU A 749 -16.40 19.94 39.49
CA GLU A 749 -16.49 18.76 38.66
C GLU A 749 -17.91 18.13 38.60
N ALA A 750 -18.66 18.22 39.71
CA ALA A 750 -20.05 17.78 39.79
C ALA A 750 -21.00 18.60 38.90
N THR A 751 -20.66 19.83 38.60
CA THR A 751 -21.51 20.76 37.81
C THR A 751 -21.22 20.67 36.30
N ILE A 752 -20.22 19.92 35.88
CA ILE A 752 -19.84 19.82 34.48
C ILE A 752 -20.92 19.10 33.67
N THR A 753 -21.44 19.81 32.68
CA THR A 753 -22.47 19.33 31.77
C THR A 753 -21.89 18.32 30.75
N PRO A 754 -22.72 17.45 30.16
CA PRO A 754 -22.29 16.55 29.10
C PRO A 754 -21.63 17.25 27.90
N ASN A 755 -22.07 18.46 27.53
CA ASN A 755 -21.51 19.26 26.46
C ASN A 755 -20.10 19.80 26.80
N GLN A 756 -19.89 20.28 28.00
CA GLN A 756 -18.60 20.75 28.51
C GLN A 756 -17.61 19.59 28.59
N ARG A 757 -18.05 18.42 29.09
CA ARG A 757 -17.24 17.20 29.09
C ARG A 757 -16.87 16.76 27.65
N ARG A 758 -17.82 16.85 26.69
CA ARG A 758 -17.56 16.55 25.29
C ARG A 758 -16.54 17.53 24.67
N ALA A 759 -16.66 18.83 24.97
CA ALA A 759 -15.69 19.83 24.52
C ALA A 759 -14.28 19.52 25.05
N ALA A 760 -14.15 19.24 26.36
CA ALA A 760 -12.87 18.83 26.94
C ALA A 760 -12.32 17.53 26.34
N LYS A 761 -13.17 16.54 26.05
CA LYS A 761 -12.76 15.32 25.32
C LYS A 761 -12.17 15.67 23.95
N THR A 762 -12.82 16.56 23.20
CA THR A 762 -12.33 17.00 21.89
C THR A 762 -10.98 17.71 22.00
N VAL A 763 -10.78 18.53 23.03
CA VAL A 763 -9.51 19.23 23.25
C VAL A 763 -8.41 18.27 23.73
N ASN A 764 -8.69 17.38 24.69
CA ASN A 764 -7.72 16.40 25.21
C ASN A 764 -7.10 15.56 24.07
N PHE A 765 -7.92 15.07 23.15
CA PHE A 765 -7.41 14.35 21.97
C PHE A 765 -6.89 15.31 20.90
N GLY A 766 -7.56 16.44 20.71
CA GLY A 766 -7.21 17.43 19.70
C GLY A 766 -5.81 18.01 19.89
N VAL A 767 -5.42 18.28 21.11
CA VAL A 767 -4.07 18.78 21.43
C VAL A 767 -3.00 17.76 21.04
N LEU A 768 -3.23 16.47 21.32
CA LEU A 768 -2.34 15.38 20.87
C LEU A 768 -2.13 15.38 19.36
N TYR A 769 -3.17 15.69 18.58
CA TYR A 769 -3.13 15.70 17.12
C TYR A 769 -2.88 17.07 16.51
N GLY A 770 -2.49 18.07 17.31
CA GLY A 770 -2.17 19.42 16.84
C GLY A 770 -3.38 20.17 16.30
N MET A 771 -4.51 20.07 17.00
CA MET A 771 -5.73 20.76 16.64
C MET A 771 -5.55 22.27 16.72
N SER A 772 -5.85 22.98 15.64
CA SER A 772 -5.90 24.44 15.64
C SER A 772 -7.21 24.97 16.26
N ALA A 773 -7.18 26.19 16.77
CA ALA A 773 -8.38 26.88 17.27
C ALA A 773 -9.48 26.97 16.18
N HIS A 774 -9.09 27.08 14.91
CA HIS A 774 -10.03 27.09 13.79
C HIS A 774 -10.77 25.77 13.64
N ARG A 775 -10.07 24.65 13.81
CA ARG A 775 -10.70 23.31 13.77
C ARG A 775 -11.59 23.09 15.00
N LEU A 776 -11.11 23.44 16.18
CA LEU A 776 -11.90 23.33 17.42
C LEU A 776 -13.18 24.15 17.35
N SER A 777 -13.10 25.39 16.80
CA SER A 777 -14.28 26.24 16.56
C SER A 777 -15.31 25.57 15.67
N GLY A 778 -14.85 24.93 14.57
CA GLY A 778 -15.74 24.16 13.67
C GLY A 778 -16.32 22.91 14.32
N ASP A 779 -15.51 22.12 15.04
CA ASP A 779 -15.93 20.85 15.65
C ASP A 779 -16.94 21.05 16.81
N LEU A 780 -16.84 22.17 17.52
CA LEU A 780 -17.73 22.51 18.67
C LEU A 780 -18.84 23.49 18.31
N GLY A 781 -18.80 24.14 17.13
CA GLY A 781 -19.76 25.18 16.75
C GLY A 781 -19.66 26.45 17.62
N ILE A 782 -18.45 26.79 18.16
CA ILE A 782 -18.20 27.96 19.00
C ILE A 782 -17.38 29.03 18.25
N PRO A 783 -17.42 30.31 18.68
CA PRO A 783 -16.58 31.35 18.10
C PRO A 783 -15.09 30.99 18.14
N TYR A 784 -14.31 31.47 17.16
CA TYR A 784 -12.86 31.22 17.08
C TYR A 784 -12.12 31.72 18.34
N ALA A 785 -12.54 32.91 18.88
CA ALA A 785 -11.93 33.48 20.07
C ALA A 785 -12.10 32.57 21.30
N ASP A 786 -13.29 31.98 21.46
CA ASP A 786 -13.58 31.06 22.57
C ASP A 786 -12.76 29.76 22.42
N ALA A 787 -12.66 29.24 21.20
CA ALA A 787 -11.84 28.07 20.92
C ALA A 787 -10.34 28.33 21.17
N ALA A 788 -9.84 29.50 20.79
CA ALA A 788 -8.46 29.90 21.05
C ALA A 788 -8.21 30.08 22.57
N GLY A 789 -9.11 30.76 23.27
CA GLY A 789 -9.05 30.91 24.72
C GLY A 789 -9.09 29.57 25.46
N PHE A 790 -9.91 28.64 25.01
CA PHE A 790 -9.97 27.29 25.59
C PHE A 790 -8.63 26.55 25.47
N ILE A 791 -8.02 26.60 24.29
CA ILE A 791 -6.70 25.96 24.05
C ILE A 791 -5.62 26.62 24.91
N GLU A 792 -5.61 27.93 24.99
CA GLU A 792 -4.64 28.65 25.82
C GLU A 792 -4.81 28.30 27.31
N THR A 793 -6.03 28.31 27.82
CA THR A 793 -6.33 27.92 29.21
C THR A 793 -5.96 26.46 29.48
N TYR A 794 -6.21 25.58 28.53
CA TYR A 794 -5.77 24.18 28.62
C TYR A 794 -4.26 24.05 28.83
N PHE A 795 -3.46 24.75 28.05
CA PHE A 795 -2.00 24.69 28.19
C PHE A 795 -1.48 25.39 29.46
N ASN A 796 -2.21 26.39 29.95
CA ASN A 796 -1.90 27.03 31.24
C ASN A 796 -2.25 26.09 32.41
N THR A 797 -3.32 25.30 32.27
CA THR A 797 -3.73 24.30 33.26
C THR A 797 -2.77 23.11 33.30
N TYR A 798 -2.28 22.68 32.11
CA TYR A 798 -1.37 21.55 31.97
C TYR A 798 -0.02 21.99 31.36
N PRO A 799 0.82 22.71 32.09
CA PRO A 799 2.08 23.25 31.55
C PRO A 799 3.08 22.19 31.17
N GLY A 800 3.00 20.98 31.76
CA GLY A 800 3.80 19.82 31.42
C GLY A 800 3.64 19.41 29.97
N ILE A 801 2.42 19.53 29.43
CA ILE A 801 2.12 19.17 28.02
C ILE A 801 2.80 20.14 27.06
N ARG A 802 2.75 21.45 27.35
CA ARG A 802 3.45 22.47 26.54
C ARG A 802 4.95 22.20 26.55
N GLY A 803 5.51 21.98 27.75
CA GLY A 803 6.92 21.64 27.89
C GLY A 803 7.33 20.35 27.15
N TYR A 804 6.47 19.35 27.13
CA TYR A 804 6.68 18.15 26.34
C TYR A 804 6.77 18.44 24.84
N ILE A 805 5.81 19.19 24.31
CA ILE A 805 5.79 19.56 22.88
C ILE A 805 7.08 20.31 22.52
N ASP A 806 7.44 21.34 23.30
CA ASP A 806 8.61 22.17 23.03
C ASP A 806 9.91 21.35 23.07
N ARG A 807 10.11 20.50 24.10
CA ARG A 807 11.27 19.61 24.21
C ARG A 807 11.34 18.61 23.05
N THR A 808 10.21 18.04 22.65
CA THR A 808 10.17 17.06 21.56
C THR A 808 10.50 17.69 20.22
N LEU A 809 9.98 18.88 19.95
CA LEU A 809 10.29 19.62 18.73
C LEU A 809 11.76 20.05 18.68
N GLU A 810 12.31 20.51 19.79
CA GLU A 810 13.73 20.86 19.89
C GLU A 810 14.62 19.64 19.65
N PHE A 811 14.34 18.53 20.35
CA PHE A 811 15.05 17.26 20.15
C PHE A 811 14.98 16.79 18.68
N GLY A 812 13.79 16.87 18.07
CA GLY A 812 13.59 16.47 16.69
C GLY A 812 14.34 17.36 15.69
N ARG A 813 14.45 18.67 15.94
CA ARG A 813 15.24 19.59 15.10
C ARG A 813 16.75 19.32 15.21
N GLN A 814 17.23 19.01 16.42
CA GLN A 814 18.63 18.72 16.67
C GLN A 814 19.09 17.36 16.12
N ASN A 815 18.23 16.34 16.27
CA ASN A 815 18.61 14.94 15.95
C ASN A 815 18.03 14.44 14.63
N GLY A 816 17.12 15.15 13.98
CA GLY A 816 16.45 14.74 12.75
C GLY A 816 15.37 13.67 12.94
N TYR A 817 15.17 13.16 14.16
CA TYR A 817 14.18 12.13 14.49
C TYR A 817 13.57 12.38 15.88
N VAL A 818 12.46 11.67 16.13
CA VAL A 818 11.85 11.51 17.46
C VAL A 818 11.71 10.03 17.77
N GLU A 819 11.58 9.67 19.07
CA GLU A 819 11.57 8.27 19.50
C GLU A 819 10.53 7.97 20.59
N THR A 820 10.13 6.70 20.69
CA THR A 820 9.28 6.17 21.75
C THR A 820 10.07 5.97 23.03
N LEU A 821 9.38 5.64 24.15
CA LEU A 821 10.03 5.24 25.41
C LEU A 821 10.91 3.98 25.27
N TYR A 822 10.70 3.19 24.22
CA TYR A 822 11.46 1.98 23.90
C TYR A 822 12.52 2.22 22.81
N GLY A 823 12.71 3.47 22.33
CA GLY A 823 13.74 3.83 21.35
C GLY A 823 13.38 3.54 19.91
N ARG A 824 12.11 3.32 19.58
CA ARG A 824 11.65 3.27 18.18
C ARG A 824 11.72 4.66 17.59
N ARG A 825 12.46 4.83 16.50
CA ARG A 825 12.69 6.14 15.87
C ARG A 825 11.79 6.38 14.67
N ARG A 826 11.45 7.67 14.50
CA ARG A 826 10.85 8.19 13.27
C ARG A 826 11.60 9.44 12.85
N TYR A 827 12.13 9.43 11.64
CA TYR A 827 12.76 10.61 11.05
C TYR A 827 11.69 11.62 10.63
N VAL A 828 11.94 12.90 10.91
CA VAL A 828 10.99 14.00 10.64
C VAL A 828 11.75 15.17 9.99
N PRO A 829 12.22 15.00 8.73
CA PRO A 829 12.95 16.05 8.03
C PRO A 829 12.10 17.31 7.80
N GLU A 830 10.77 17.19 7.86
CA GLU A 830 9.85 18.29 7.73
C GLU A 830 10.00 19.37 8.82
N LEU A 831 10.59 19.05 9.98
CA LEU A 831 10.77 20.00 11.09
C LEU A 831 11.65 21.20 10.74
N VAL A 832 12.56 21.02 9.78
CA VAL A 832 13.47 22.06 9.29
C VAL A 832 13.06 22.60 7.92
N ALA A 833 11.88 22.24 7.42
CA ALA A 833 11.40 22.70 6.13
C ALA A 833 11.14 24.23 6.16
N THR A 834 11.53 24.90 5.08
CA THR A 834 11.27 26.34 4.89
C THR A 834 9.78 26.61 4.66
N ASN A 835 9.07 25.68 4.03
CA ASN A 835 7.62 25.78 3.87
C ASN A 835 6.91 25.60 5.20
N ARG A 836 6.17 26.63 5.62
CA ARG A 836 5.44 26.66 6.90
C ARG A 836 4.44 25.52 7.04
N THR A 837 3.66 25.22 6.00
CA THR A 837 2.63 24.17 6.06
C THR A 837 3.26 22.79 6.23
N LEU A 838 4.38 22.54 5.55
CA LEU A 838 5.14 21.29 5.68
C LEU A 838 5.76 21.17 7.06
N ARG A 839 6.36 22.27 7.58
CA ARG A 839 6.93 22.30 8.92
C ARG A 839 5.88 22.07 10.00
N GLU A 840 4.72 22.75 9.94
CA GLU A 840 3.61 22.52 10.89
C GLU A 840 3.07 21.07 10.81
N ALA A 841 3.10 20.44 9.63
CA ALA A 841 2.77 19.01 9.50
C ALA A 841 3.84 18.14 10.19
N GLY A 842 5.13 18.43 9.98
CA GLY A 842 6.25 17.78 10.67
C GLY A 842 6.19 17.94 12.18
N GLU A 843 5.86 19.11 12.69
CA GLU A 843 5.70 19.34 14.13
C GLU A 843 4.61 18.44 14.73
N ARG A 844 3.45 18.31 14.06
CA ARG A 844 2.39 17.37 14.48
C ARG A 844 2.87 15.92 14.47
N LEU A 845 3.63 15.51 13.44
CA LEU A 845 4.20 14.17 13.38
C LEU A 845 5.20 13.92 14.51
N ALA A 846 6.01 14.91 14.85
CA ALA A 846 7.06 14.81 15.84
C ALA A 846 6.51 14.59 17.26
N TYR A 847 5.57 15.40 17.71
CA TYR A 847 5.06 15.22 19.09
C TYR A 847 3.97 14.15 19.24
N ASN A 848 3.37 13.69 18.15
CA ASN A 848 2.45 12.55 18.18
C ASN A 848 3.19 11.21 18.28
N MET A 849 4.33 11.08 17.59
CA MET A 849 5.02 9.80 17.45
C MET A 849 5.44 9.17 18.78
N PRO A 850 6.05 9.89 19.76
CA PRO A 850 6.43 9.28 21.02
C PRO A 850 5.26 8.66 21.78
N ILE A 851 4.07 9.25 21.70
CA ILE A 851 2.86 8.78 22.38
C ILE A 851 2.25 7.59 21.65
N GLN A 852 1.94 7.75 20.36
CA GLN A 852 1.31 6.71 19.56
C GLN A 852 2.21 5.48 19.39
N GLY A 853 3.50 5.73 19.19
CA GLY A 853 4.47 4.65 19.04
C GLY A 853 4.68 3.89 20.36
N THR A 854 4.76 4.58 21.50
CA THR A 854 4.85 3.94 22.81
C THR A 854 3.59 3.12 23.12
N ALA A 855 2.38 3.61 22.76
CA ALA A 855 1.16 2.82 22.88
C ALA A 855 1.25 1.53 22.07
N ALA A 856 1.72 1.61 20.82
CA ALA A 856 1.93 0.43 19.98
C ALA A 856 2.96 -0.55 20.56
N ASP A 857 4.06 -0.04 21.10
CA ASP A 857 5.09 -0.86 21.76
C ASP A 857 4.54 -1.59 23.00
N ILE A 858 3.74 -0.91 23.83
CA ILE A 858 3.10 -1.50 25.02
C ILE A 858 2.14 -2.64 24.61
N ILE A 859 1.31 -2.44 23.60
CA ILE A 859 0.40 -3.47 23.09
C ILE A 859 1.18 -4.68 22.58
N LYS A 860 2.27 -4.46 21.85
CA LYS A 860 3.13 -5.53 21.36
C LYS A 860 3.73 -6.35 22.51
N LEU A 861 4.21 -5.69 23.56
CA LEU A 861 4.70 -6.36 24.76
C LEU A 861 3.60 -7.15 25.48
N ALA A 862 2.40 -6.57 25.58
CA ALA A 862 1.24 -7.28 26.14
C ALA A 862 0.91 -8.54 25.32
N MET A 863 0.89 -8.44 23.98
CA MET A 863 0.64 -9.58 23.08
C MET A 863 1.65 -10.70 23.27
N ILE A 864 2.96 -10.38 23.38
CA ILE A 864 4.03 -11.35 23.58
C ILE A 864 3.86 -12.07 24.92
N ARG A 865 3.55 -11.32 25.98
CA ARG A 865 3.33 -11.91 27.33
C ARG A 865 2.08 -12.76 27.36
N LEU A 866 0.98 -12.26 26.79
CA LEU A 866 -0.29 -12.99 26.70
C LEU A 866 -0.14 -14.29 25.93
N ASP A 867 0.48 -14.27 24.76
CA ASP A 867 0.67 -15.48 23.96
C ASP A 867 1.43 -16.58 24.74
N ARG A 868 2.40 -16.19 25.58
CA ARG A 868 3.13 -17.11 26.44
C ARG A 868 2.26 -17.69 27.54
N GLU A 869 1.53 -16.85 28.25
CA GLU A 869 0.71 -17.27 29.43
C GLU A 869 -0.57 -18.01 29.00
N LEU A 870 -1.06 -17.80 27.78
CA LEU A 870 -2.21 -18.50 27.22
C LEU A 870 -1.87 -19.92 26.72
N GLN A 871 -0.59 -20.27 26.61
CA GLN A 871 -0.19 -21.63 26.19
C GLN A 871 -0.72 -22.68 27.13
N GLY A 872 -1.35 -23.73 26.61
CA GLY A 872 -1.92 -24.82 27.39
C GLY A 872 -3.27 -24.53 28.07
N THR A 873 -3.77 -23.28 28.03
CA THR A 873 -5.09 -22.93 28.61
C THR A 873 -6.26 -23.29 27.71
N GLY A 874 -6.01 -23.42 26.39
CA GLY A 874 -7.01 -23.53 25.34
C GLY A 874 -7.46 -22.18 24.79
N ALA A 875 -7.00 -21.05 25.37
CA ALA A 875 -7.31 -19.70 24.90
C ALA A 875 -6.23 -19.21 23.89
N HIS A 876 -6.63 -18.34 22.95
CA HIS A 876 -5.80 -17.88 21.86
C HIS A 876 -6.08 -16.43 21.48
N LEU A 877 -5.03 -15.65 21.21
CA LEU A 877 -5.14 -14.36 20.56
C LEU A 877 -5.66 -14.55 19.13
N LEU A 878 -6.65 -13.73 18.73
CA LEU A 878 -7.23 -13.75 17.39
C LEU A 878 -6.92 -12.49 16.61
N LEU A 879 -7.25 -11.31 17.16
CA LEU A 879 -7.11 -10.01 16.49
C LEU A 879 -6.50 -8.98 17.42
N GLN A 880 -5.80 -8.04 16.83
CA GLN A 880 -5.41 -6.77 17.43
C GLN A 880 -6.05 -5.64 16.60
N VAL A 881 -6.84 -4.77 17.24
CA VAL A 881 -7.60 -3.69 16.59
C VAL A 881 -7.40 -2.41 17.39
N HIS A 882 -6.57 -1.49 16.90
CA HIS A 882 -6.19 -0.26 17.61
C HIS A 882 -5.59 -0.54 19.00
N ASP A 883 -6.32 -0.27 20.06
CA ASP A 883 -5.91 -0.47 21.46
C ASP A 883 -6.57 -1.73 22.08
N GLU A 884 -7.29 -2.50 21.27
CA GLU A 884 -8.09 -3.69 21.65
C GLU A 884 -7.40 -4.98 21.22
N LEU A 885 -7.44 -6.00 22.09
CA LEU A 885 -7.09 -7.38 21.78
C LEU A 885 -8.35 -8.25 21.85
N LEU A 886 -8.56 -9.08 20.83
CA LEU A 886 -9.63 -10.07 20.79
C LEU A 886 -9.05 -11.46 20.98
N ILE A 887 -9.58 -12.18 21.97
CA ILE A 887 -9.13 -13.51 22.40
C ILE A 887 -10.31 -14.47 22.29
N GLU A 888 -10.06 -15.70 21.89
CA GLU A 888 -11.00 -16.81 21.99
C GLU A 888 -10.59 -17.73 23.13
N ALA A 889 -11.52 -18.08 24.02
CA ALA A 889 -11.24 -18.88 25.21
C ALA A 889 -12.35 -19.91 25.46
N PRO A 890 -12.06 -21.05 26.12
CA PRO A 890 -13.11 -21.98 26.58
C PRO A 890 -14.09 -21.25 27.49
N GLU A 891 -15.42 -21.44 27.26
CA GLU A 891 -16.47 -20.80 28.06
C GLU A 891 -16.31 -21.02 29.56
N GLU A 892 -15.92 -22.21 29.96
CA GLU A 892 -15.72 -22.60 31.38
C GLU A 892 -14.58 -21.84 32.05
N LYS A 893 -13.63 -21.27 31.26
CA LYS A 893 -12.48 -20.50 31.74
C LYS A 893 -12.57 -19.01 31.44
N ALA A 894 -13.70 -18.55 30.90
CA ALA A 894 -13.86 -17.18 30.41
C ALA A 894 -13.47 -16.12 31.45
N GLU A 895 -13.96 -16.22 32.67
CA GLU A 895 -13.65 -15.26 33.74
C GLU A 895 -12.19 -15.32 34.20
N GLU A 896 -11.63 -16.51 34.28
CA GLU A 896 -10.21 -16.71 34.66
C GLU A 896 -9.31 -16.08 33.62
N ILE A 897 -9.54 -16.39 32.33
CA ILE A 897 -8.73 -15.85 31.23
C ILE A 897 -8.93 -14.35 31.10
N SER A 898 -10.17 -13.82 31.23
CA SER A 898 -10.43 -12.39 31.20
C SER A 898 -9.65 -11.63 32.28
N ARG A 899 -9.59 -12.14 33.51
CA ARG A 899 -8.78 -11.58 34.59
C ARG A 899 -7.27 -11.64 34.29
N LEU A 900 -6.80 -12.76 33.74
CA LEU A 900 -5.40 -12.94 33.34
C LEU A 900 -5.02 -11.92 32.26
N VAL A 901 -5.84 -11.78 31.21
CA VAL A 901 -5.65 -10.83 30.12
C VAL A 901 -5.56 -9.41 30.65
N LYS A 902 -6.53 -9.00 31.46
CA LYS A 902 -6.53 -7.69 32.10
C LYS A 902 -5.27 -7.43 32.91
N THR A 903 -4.87 -8.35 33.76
CA THR A 903 -3.67 -8.23 34.62
C THR A 903 -2.40 -8.06 33.79
N ILE A 904 -2.25 -8.85 32.72
CA ILE A 904 -1.06 -8.81 31.85
C ILE A 904 -1.01 -7.49 31.07
N MET A 905 -2.14 -7.04 30.52
CA MET A 905 -2.21 -5.78 29.78
C MET A 905 -1.96 -4.59 30.70
N GLU A 906 -2.57 -4.53 31.88
CA GLU A 906 -2.34 -3.46 32.88
C GLU A 906 -0.90 -3.46 33.39
N GLY A 907 -0.26 -4.61 33.48
CA GLY A 907 1.14 -4.78 33.88
C GLY A 907 2.15 -4.71 32.73
N ALA A 908 1.73 -4.38 31.49
CA ALA A 908 2.62 -4.42 30.33
C ALA A 908 3.75 -3.38 30.38
N ALA A 909 3.53 -2.25 31.02
CA ALA A 909 4.53 -1.20 31.24
C ALA A 909 4.43 -0.59 32.63
N SER A 910 5.55 -0.06 33.15
CA SER A 910 5.60 0.68 34.41
C SER A 910 5.60 2.18 34.09
N LEU A 911 4.46 2.82 34.31
CA LEU A 911 4.26 4.26 34.10
C LEU A 911 4.00 4.97 35.42
N LYS A 912 4.09 6.32 35.44
CA LYS A 912 3.73 7.17 36.59
C LYS A 912 2.22 7.16 36.90
N VAL A 913 1.43 6.67 35.94
CA VAL A 913 -0.03 6.49 36.03
C VAL A 913 -0.38 5.04 35.74
N PRO A 914 -1.42 4.47 36.36
CA PRO A 914 -1.82 3.10 36.08
C PRO A 914 -2.33 2.96 34.62
N LEU A 915 -1.97 1.86 33.95
CA LEU A 915 -2.71 1.42 32.77
C LEU A 915 -4.05 0.83 33.25
N ALA A 916 -5.11 1.09 32.52
CA ALA A 916 -6.42 0.54 32.81
C ALA A 916 -6.98 -0.16 31.58
N VAL A 917 -7.55 -1.34 31.79
CA VAL A 917 -8.10 -2.18 30.73
C VAL A 917 -9.57 -2.51 31.03
N GLU A 918 -10.42 -2.27 30.05
CA GLU A 918 -11.81 -2.73 30.05
C GLU A 918 -11.85 -4.08 29.34
N ALA A 919 -12.37 -5.09 30.01
CA ALA A 919 -12.48 -6.44 29.46
C ALA A 919 -13.92 -6.96 29.61
N GLY A 920 -14.43 -7.54 28.52
CA GLY A 920 -15.75 -8.16 28.50
C GLY A 920 -15.74 -9.48 27.73
N THR A 921 -16.74 -10.31 27.97
CA THR A 921 -16.87 -11.65 27.40
C THR A 921 -18.23 -11.80 26.71
N GLY A 922 -18.28 -12.50 25.60
CA GLY A 922 -19.53 -12.72 24.87
C GLY A 922 -19.41 -13.79 23.78
N PRO A 923 -20.53 -14.22 23.22
CA PRO A 923 -20.54 -15.21 22.14
C PRO A 923 -20.05 -14.66 20.80
N ASN A 924 -20.07 -13.35 20.63
CA ASN A 924 -19.61 -12.64 19.46
C ASN A 924 -18.88 -11.35 19.87
N TRP A 925 -18.19 -10.72 18.93
CA TRP A 925 -17.36 -9.55 19.21
C TRP A 925 -18.14 -8.31 19.68
N TYR A 926 -19.40 -8.16 19.23
CA TYR A 926 -20.25 -7.05 19.68
C TYR A 926 -20.61 -7.18 21.16
N ASP A 927 -21.03 -8.37 21.58
CA ASP A 927 -21.53 -8.64 22.93
C ASP A 927 -20.41 -8.73 23.99
N THR A 928 -19.14 -8.56 23.59
CA THR A 928 -18.02 -8.42 24.54
C THR A 928 -17.89 -7.01 25.12
N LYS A 929 -18.71 -6.02 24.70
CA LYS A 929 -18.61 -4.61 25.15
C LYS A 929 -19.85 -4.16 25.89
#